data_02914c79db8fb6397932102c08dcacbb
#
_entry.id   02914c79db8fb6397932102c08dcacbb
#
_cell.length_a   1.000
_cell.length_b   1.000
_cell.length_c   1.000
_cell.angle_alpha   90.00
_cell.angle_beta   90.00
_cell.angle_gamma   90.00
#
_symmetry.space_group_name_H-M   'P 1'
#
loop_
_entity.id
_entity.type
_entity.pdbx_description
1 polymer ?
#
loop_
_entity_poly.entity_id
_entity_poly.type
_entity_poly.pdbx_seq_one_letter_code
_entity_poly.pdbx_strand_id
1 'polypeptide(L)'
;MKHTLTLLTALLLTPLAALRAAEPPNAGPLPDVRQWRLSRYNESFFQGRAVCGKEAHTFWMQNLNWRCNREGIPAKFSPLERLLSGDAQQVAKVNKEIQDQCRGVLADVGAWRKKNDYGDRTPTTWILLALRAPDKLTAETHAIIRKTLKAIDLGSKEAGYIGNMNHPGATGANLHGYLTPLVLAPALIDDPKVLAAGEQALLSELGHMNRTGDMAEFNLLESHWIDSMAYEPITRYTPDPKLRRMARLIRERLWINRFLTWSPAVERTTGPGSRMAPICWLGCTSERAFLATGLTKPIWINYFTPWDGADLRAHSKRDYKAQEQAFVPDLPSYLNDLAWHKSLPNELQCRLTGGNEENQPGYRNRNFKVEGIAQPAENLTKKYVNYQGRGYTLGSTTWSWIDHAQGVNTSAWWNNSRNPRAPLGSPERFCVLYPHYVINGMSFLDKGNYYFERNDGQMKKDEFGNIGGPWLRQFSEFGRVGTLQDRNTLLLTYAGRPGTDSVGGGRVSKDKVQRASAAMFLFRWTDGTDGLFVNREPVRSLPRELAPGDWWFIEDGDVYAAVRPLAATRLRGGKTMLEKRTRHVVLYQDNVAAKNITGITDADWIKARNGFVVEMGDKAEFGSFAAFQDKILAGKVTADEADGFTRHIAYERGDRRLDMRWHAYTEEYATRKINGRDDPWPRFAQSPEFAVSDSGQLAVKNAKLSTTPGKTTWLLSCEPSRTWVAYQPNADVALPLSLDCPAGRVTCERFPLGKLAVTQTADGGVKIDADAEPSVLKLESKATAVSASFNGTAAETTRDAAGNWIIRAK
;
A
#
# COMPACT_ATOMS: atom_id res chain seq x y z
N MET A 1 3.98 -15.15 -55.24
CA MET A 1 2.89 -14.88 -54.28
C MET A 1 2.64 -15.99 -53.25
N LYS A 2 2.95 -17.27 -53.50
CA LYS A 2 2.74 -18.35 -52.50
C LYS A 2 3.80 -18.41 -51.39
N HIS A 3 5.00 -17.92 -51.58
CA HIS A 3 6.05 -17.94 -50.56
C HIS A 3 5.96 -16.76 -49.54
N THR A 4 5.28 -15.67 -49.93
CA THR A 4 5.13 -14.52 -49.06
C THR A 4 4.03 -14.74 -47.99
N LEU A 5 3.03 -15.56 -48.31
CA LEU A 5 1.95 -15.88 -47.36
C LEU A 5 2.40 -16.85 -46.27
N THR A 6 3.33 -17.77 -46.57
CA THR A 6 3.85 -18.73 -45.60
C THR A 6 4.78 -18.05 -44.54
N LEU A 7 5.51 -17.02 -44.95
CA LEU A 7 6.34 -16.22 -44.03
C LEU A 7 5.51 -15.34 -43.12
N LEU A 8 4.39 -14.78 -43.63
CA LEU A 8 3.51 -13.97 -42.78
C LEU A 8 2.75 -14.80 -41.74
N THR A 9 2.37 -16.04 -42.09
CA THR A 9 1.69 -16.94 -41.13
C THR A 9 2.65 -17.47 -40.07
N ALA A 10 3.93 -17.71 -40.41
CA ALA A 10 4.95 -18.07 -39.45
C ALA A 10 5.32 -16.91 -38.51
N LEU A 11 5.30 -15.67 -38.99
CA LEU A 11 5.55 -14.45 -38.18
C LEU A 11 4.37 -14.08 -37.27
N LEU A 12 3.14 -14.50 -37.59
CA LEU A 12 1.97 -14.25 -36.74
C LEU A 12 1.71 -15.33 -35.70
N LEU A 13 2.28 -16.51 -35.82
CA LEU A 13 2.12 -17.60 -34.85
C LEU A 13 3.28 -17.69 -33.85
N THR A 14 4.44 -17.15 -34.16
CA THR A 14 5.60 -17.16 -33.29
C THR A 14 5.48 -16.21 -32.05
N PRO A 15 4.79 -15.04 -32.13
CA PRO A 15 4.69 -14.17 -30.96
C PRO A 15 3.77 -14.68 -29.85
N LEU A 16 2.76 -15.50 -30.18
CA LEU A 16 1.86 -16.02 -29.13
C LEU A 16 2.46 -17.19 -28.35
N ALA A 17 3.36 -17.96 -28.95
CA ALA A 17 4.09 -19.02 -28.27
C ALA A 17 5.29 -18.46 -27.50
N ALA A 18 5.91 -17.38 -27.98
CA ALA A 18 7.01 -16.70 -27.29
C ALA A 18 6.52 -15.76 -26.15
N LEU A 19 5.26 -15.32 -26.20
CA LEU A 19 4.57 -14.66 -25.06
C LEU A 19 4.05 -15.65 -24.01
N ARG A 20 4.10 -16.95 -24.35
CA ARG A 20 3.90 -18.03 -23.38
C ARG A 20 5.19 -18.37 -22.67
N ALA A 21 5.62 -17.67 -21.79
CA ALA A 21 6.76 -18.12 -20.99
C ALA A 21 8.12 -17.73 -21.60
N ALA A 22 8.42 -16.52 -21.51
CA ALA A 22 9.50 -16.37 -20.56
C ALA A 22 8.97 -16.90 -19.20
N GLU A 23 9.14 -18.22 -18.93
CA GLU A 23 9.29 -18.60 -17.54
C GLU A 23 10.17 -17.50 -16.92
N PRO A 24 9.76 -16.87 -15.81
CA PRO A 24 10.65 -15.96 -15.12
C PRO A 24 11.92 -16.78 -14.97
N PRO A 25 13.11 -16.22 -15.25
CA PRO A 25 14.34 -17.00 -15.31
C PRO A 25 14.44 -17.84 -14.04
N ASN A 26 13.96 -19.07 -14.18
CA ASN A 26 13.81 -19.98 -13.09
C ASN A 26 15.21 -20.36 -12.68
N ALA A 27 15.50 -20.13 -11.45
CA ALA A 27 16.49 -20.91 -10.72
C ALA A 27 17.90 -20.93 -11.30
N GLY A 28 18.24 -20.00 -12.13
CA GLY A 28 19.63 -19.62 -12.21
C GLY A 28 20.05 -19.07 -10.85
N PRO A 29 21.30 -19.12 -10.45
CA PRO A 29 21.75 -18.42 -9.27
C PRO A 29 21.21 -16.99 -9.37
N LEU A 30 20.55 -16.53 -8.29
CA LEU A 30 20.05 -15.14 -8.23
C LEU A 30 21.12 -14.25 -8.83
N PRO A 31 20.78 -13.40 -9.84
CA PRO A 31 21.77 -12.53 -10.44
C PRO A 31 22.51 -11.85 -9.30
N ASP A 32 23.81 -11.71 -9.44
CA ASP A 32 24.59 -11.07 -8.39
C ASP A 32 23.88 -9.78 -8.01
N VAL A 33 23.15 -9.83 -6.90
CA VAL A 33 22.31 -8.72 -6.40
C VAL A 33 23.12 -7.45 -6.30
N ARG A 34 24.39 -7.58 -6.14
CA ARG A 34 25.41 -6.58 -6.10
C ARG A 34 25.67 -5.94 -7.46
N GLN A 35 25.85 -6.72 -8.53
CA GLN A 35 25.96 -6.20 -9.89
C GLN A 35 24.62 -5.61 -10.36
N TRP A 36 23.51 -6.23 -9.97
CA TRP A 36 22.21 -5.74 -10.30
C TRP A 36 21.89 -4.42 -9.56
N ARG A 37 22.22 -4.28 -8.29
CA ARG A 37 22.14 -3.01 -7.57
C ARG A 37 23.02 -1.94 -8.19
N LEU A 38 24.26 -2.26 -8.47
CA LEU A 38 25.20 -1.32 -9.08
C LEU A 38 24.80 -0.93 -10.50
N SER A 39 24.34 -1.87 -11.33
CA SER A 39 23.98 -1.56 -12.70
C SER A 39 22.59 -0.91 -12.83
N ARG A 40 21.56 -1.44 -12.21
CA ARG A 40 20.21 -0.93 -12.37
C ARG A 40 19.83 0.16 -11.38
N TYR A 41 20.33 0.09 -10.18
CA TYR A 41 20.04 1.09 -9.17
C TYR A 41 20.89 2.34 -9.38
N ASN A 42 22.18 2.20 -9.65
CA ASN A 42 23.02 3.32 -10.03
C ASN A 42 22.61 3.91 -11.37
N GLU A 43 22.29 3.10 -12.38
CA GLU A 43 21.83 3.64 -13.65
C GLU A 43 20.46 4.31 -13.53
N SER A 44 19.46 3.70 -12.91
CA SER A 44 18.16 4.36 -12.77
C SER A 44 18.18 5.50 -11.77
N PHE A 45 18.99 5.44 -10.74
CA PHE A 45 19.07 6.46 -9.71
C PHE A 45 20.03 7.60 -10.09
N PHE A 46 21.16 7.28 -10.71
CA PHE A 46 22.16 8.26 -11.12
C PHE A 46 21.97 8.79 -12.54
N GLN A 47 21.29 8.09 -13.43
CA GLN A 47 20.84 8.65 -14.71
C GLN A 47 19.62 9.56 -14.51
N GLY A 48 18.72 9.21 -13.60
CA GLY A 48 17.71 10.14 -13.11
C GLY A 48 18.31 11.43 -12.54
N ARG A 49 19.52 11.38 -12.00
CA ARG A 49 20.32 12.49 -11.52
C ARG A 49 20.73 13.49 -12.60
N ALA A 50 21.11 13.02 -13.76
CA ALA A 50 21.48 13.87 -14.88
C ALA A 50 20.28 14.59 -15.50
N VAL A 51 19.11 13.99 -15.40
CA VAL A 51 17.85 14.45 -16.01
C VAL A 51 17.01 15.26 -15.03
N CYS A 52 16.98 14.88 -13.73
CA CYS A 52 16.21 15.58 -12.70
C CYS A 52 16.90 16.82 -12.12
N GLY A 53 18.16 17.02 -12.44
CA GLY A 53 18.95 18.12 -11.91
C GLY A 53 19.40 17.93 -10.46
N LYS A 54 20.24 18.84 -10.01
CA LYS A 54 20.93 18.82 -8.73
C LYS A 54 19.99 18.78 -7.51
N GLU A 55 18.83 19.41 -7.61
CA GLU A 55 17.85 19.52 -6.52
C GLU A 55 17.15 18.19 -6.20
N ALA A 56 16.67 17.49 -7.22
CA ALA A 56 16.03 16.20 -7.01
C ALA A 56 17.00 15.14 -6.46
N HIS A 57 18.25 15.21 -6.90
CA HIS A 57 19.30 14.35 -6.35
C HIS A 57 19.59 14.67 -4.88
N THR A 58 19.74 15.93 -4.54
CA THR A 58 19.96 16.38 -3.15
C THR A 58 18.80 15.93 -2.27
N PHE A 59 17.56 16.07 -2.76
CA PHE A 59 16.35 15.55 -2.11
C PHE A 59 16.48 14.06 -1.79
N TRP A 60 16.82 13.25 -2.75
CA TRP A 60 16.94 11.81 -2.58
C TRP A 60 18.00 11.41 -1.56
N MET A 61 19.19 11.95 -1.71
CA MET A 61 20.32 11.62 -0.86
C MET A 61 20.09 12.04 0.59
N GLN A 62 19.47 13.19 0.81
CA GLN A 62 19.16 13.65 2.15
C GLN A 62 18.07 12.85 2.85
N ASN A 63 17.03 12.42 2.10
CA ASN A 63 16.00 11.56 2.66
C ASN A 63 16.53 10.21 3.09
N LEU A 64 17.37 9.60 2.29
CA LEU A 64 17.98 8.33 2.58
C LEU A 64 18.90 8.42 3.80
N ASN A 65 19.78 9.42 3.82
CA ASN A 65 20.66 9.67 4.96
C ASN A 65 19.90 9.98 6.24
N TRP A 66 18.81 10.75 6.14
CA TRP A 66 18.02 11.10 7.31
C TRP A 66 17.33 9.88 7.93
N ARG A 67 16.79 8.96 7.15
CA ARG A 67 16.18 7.74 7.69
C ARG A 67 17.20 6.84 8.33
N CYS A 68 18.31 6.62 7.66
CA CYS A 68 19.41 5.85 8.23
C CYS A 68 19.86 6.44 9.57
N ASN A 69 19.96 7.76 9.68
CA ASN A 69 20.40 8.42 10.92
C ASN A 69 19.32 8.43 12.02
N ARG A 70 18.03 8.59 11.66
CA ARG A 70 16.95 8.65 12.64
C ARG A 70 16.61 7.30 13.25
N GLU A 71 16.65 6.25 12.46
CA GLU A 71 16.30 4.92 12.93
C GLU A 71 17.49 4.20 13.58
N GLY A 72 18.59 4.89 13.78
CA GLY A 72 19.78 4.36 14.44
C GLY A 72 20.45 3.23 13.66
N ILE A 73 20.16 3.16 12.35
CA ILE A 73 20.82 2.23 11.45
C ILE A 73 22.10 2.90 10.99
N PRO A 74 23.24 2.51 11.52
CA PRO A 74 24.48 3.17 11.18
C PRO A 74 24.78 2.92 9.70
N ALA A 75 25.45 3.88 9.08
CA ALA A 75 26.16 3.67 7.83
C ALA A 75 27.21 2.53 7.94
N LYS A 76 27.31 1.96 9.11
CA LYS A 76 28.15 0.82 9.48
C LYS A 76 27.30 -0.45 9.49
N PHE A 77 27.95 -1.57 9.34
CA PHE A 77 27.39 -2.90 9.31
C PHE A 77 26.46 -3.21 10.46
N SER A 78 25.31 -3.82 10.14
CA SER A 78 24.37 -4.31 11.14
C SER A 78 25.04 -5.37 12.04
N PRO A 79 24.56 -5.58 13.26
CA PRO A 79 25.05 -6.66 14.10
C PRO A 79 25.05 -8.04 13.41
N LEU A 80 24.02 -8.32 12.61
CA LEU A 80 23.94 -9.57 11.87
C LEU A 80 25.04 -9.70 10.80
N GLU A 81 25.29 -8.62 10.03
CA GLU A 81 26.40 -8.61 9.07
C GLU A 81 27.72 -8.88 9.72
N ARG A 82 27.96 -8.25 10.84
CA ARG A 82 29.20 -8.44 11.61
C ARG A 82 29.32 -9.87 12.13
N LEU A 83 28.23 -10.49 12.58
CA LEU A 83 28.23 -11.90 12.98
C LEU A 83 28.51 -12.83 11.80
N LEU A 84 27.91 -12.55 10.64
CA LEU A 84 28.04 -13.39 9.43
C LEU A 84 29.32 -13.10 8.64
N SER A 85 30.08 -12.05 8.97
CA SER A 85 31.32 -11.68 8.25
C SER A 85 32.46 -12.71 8.37
N GLY A 86 32.39 -13.57 9.37
CA GLY A 86 33.50 -14.50 9.70
C GLY A 86 34.70 -13.84 10.41
N ASP A 87 34.65 -12.49 10.61
CA ASP A 87 35.70 -11.76 11.33
C ASP A 87 35.50 -11.96 12.84
N ALA A 88 36.45 -12.66 13.46
CA ALA A 88 36.40 -12.99 14.88
C ALA A 88 36.32 -11.74 15.80
N GLN A 89 36.98 -10.64 15.43
CA GLN A 89 36.95 -9.41 16.18
C GLN A 89 35.56 -8.76 16.13
N GLN A 90 34.91 -8.76 14.96
CA GLN A 90 33.55 -8.24 14.81
C GLN A 90 32.55 -9.12 15.54
N VAL A 91 32.70 -10.44 15.46
CA VAL A 91 31.84 -11.39 16.20
C VAL A 91 31.98 -11.16 17.71
N ALA A 92 33.19 -11.04 18.24
CA ALA A 92 33.43 -10.78 19.65
C ALA A 92 32.83 -9.42 20.09
N LYS A 93 32.98 -8.40 19.26
CA LYS A 93 32.42 -7.07 19.52
C LYS A 93 30.89 -7.08 19.58
N VAL A 94 30.21 -7.80 18.67
CA VAL A 94 28.74 -7.91 18.69
C VAL A 94 28.27 -8.66 19.94
N ASN A 95 28.93 -9.77 20.30
CA ASN A 95 28.60 -10.48 21.52
C ASN A 95 28.71 -9.57 22.76
N LYS A 96 29.80 -8.80 22.86
CA LYS A 96 29.99 -7.85 23.96
C LYS A 96 28.89 -6.76 23.97
N GLU A 97 28.58 -6.18 22.82
CA GLU A 97 27.52 -5.16 22.68
C GLU A 97 26.17 -5.68 23.16
N ILE A 98 25.79 -6.90 22.79
CA ILE A 98 24.53 -7.54 23.23
C ILE A 98 24.55 -7.76 24.75
N GLN A 99 25.66 -8.30 25.26
CA GLN A 99 25.80 -8.52 26.70
C GLN A 99 25.69 -7.22 27.50
N ASP A 100 26.35 -6.15 27.05
CA ASP A 100 26.33 -4.85 27.71
C ASP A 100 24.92 -4.24 27.68
N GLN A 101 24.20 -4.33 26.55
CA GLN A 101 22.80 -3.91 26.43
C GLN A 101 21.90 -4.70 27.39
N CYS A 102 22.03 -6.04 27.42
CA CYS A 102 21.24 -6.87 28.31
C CYS A 102 21.53 -6.58 29.80
N ARG A 103 22.81 -6.37 30.18
CA ARG A 103 23.19 -5.96 31.53
C ARG A 103 22.57 -4.62 31.92
N GLY A 104 22.56 -3.64 30.98
CA GLY A 104 21.92 -2.34 31.18
C GLY A 104 20.43 -2.47 31.44
N VAL A 105 19.71 -3.32 30.68
CA VAL A 105 18.28 -3.58 30.95
C VAL A 105 18.09 -4.28 32.29
N LEU A 106 18.87 -5.28 32.60
CA LEU A 106 18.77 -6.04 33.85
C LEU A 106 19.11 -5.21 35.11
N ALA A 107 19.90 -4.14 34.95
CA ALA A 107 20.24 -3.24 36.09
C ALA A 107 18.99 -2.45 36.56
N ASP A 108 18.09 -2.09 35.65
CA ASP A 108 16.83 -1.43 36.01
C ASP A 108 15.75 -1.69 34.94
N VAL A 109 15.10 -2.85 35.07
CA VAL A 109 14.00 -3.25 34.20
C VAL A 109 12.81 -2.29 34.31
N GLY A 110 12.57 -1.72 35.49
CA GLY A 110 11.47 -0.80 35.69
C GLY A 110 11.65 0.52 34.94
N ALA A 111 12.84 1.12 35.01
CA ALA A 111 13.17 2.30 34.23
C ALA A 111 13.16 2.03 32.73
N TRP A 112 13.65 0.86 32.32
CA TRP A 112 13.59 0.46 30.89
C TRP A 112 12.16 0.37 30.39
N ARG A 113 11.25 -0.31 31.11
CA ARG A 113 9.81 -0.41 30.76
C ARG A 113 9.15 0.97 30.66
N LYS A 114 9.40 1.89 31.61
CA LYS A 114 8.85 3.26 31.57
C LYS A 114 9.29 4.07 30.35
N LYS A 115 10.48 3.79 29.83
CA LYS A 115 11.05 4.51 28.69
C LYS A 115 10.53 4.00 27.37
N ASN A 116 9.89 2.84 27.34
CA ASN A 116 9.56 2.08 26.13
C ASN A 116 8.05 1.90 25.95
N ASP A 117 7.29 3.00 25.96
CA ASP A 117 5.83 3.03 25.83
C ASP A 117 5.29 2.40 24.52
N TYR A 118 6.15 2.21 23.50
CA TYR A 118 5.77 1.71 22.16
C TYR A 118 6.50 0.44 21.74
N GLY A 119 7.01 -0.35 22.68
CA GLY A 119 7.76 -1.57 22.37
C GLY A 119 9.15 -1.26 21.80
N ASP A 120 10.18 -1.39 22.65
CA ASP A 120 11.56 -1.26 22.19
C ASP A 120 11.91 -2.39 21.23
N ARG A 121 12.48 -2.06 20.08
CA ARG A 121 12.92 -3.01 19.05
C ARG A 121 14.18 -3.78 19.46
N THR A 122 14.81 -3.43 20.54
CA THR A 122 16.04 -4.07 21.02
C THR A 122 15.84 -5.57 21.30
N PRO A 123 14.77 -6.01 22.02
CA PRO A 123 14.49 -7.44 22.17
C PRO A 123 14.28 -8.18 20.86
N THR A 124 13.61 -7.57 19.88
CA THR A 124 13.46 -8.14 18.54
C THR A 124 14.81 -8.39 17.90
N THR A 125 15.74 -7.44 18.01
CA THR A 125 17.09 -7.60 17.47
C THR A 125 17.81 -8.77 18.12
N TRP A 126 17.80 -8.88 19.44
CA TRP A 126 18.47 -9.99 20.17
C TRP A 126 17.88 -11.35 19.77
N ILE A 127 16.54 -11.43 19.72
CA ILE A 127 15.83 -12.65 19.31
C ILE A 127 16.24 -13.06 17.89
N LEU A 128 16.20 -12.12 16.95
CA LEU A 128 16.55 -12.40 15.56
C LEU A 128 18.01 -12.81 15.40
N LEU A 129 18.94 -12.18 16.12
CA LEU A 129 20.35 -12.57 16.08
C LEU A 129 20.54 -13.98 16.65
N ALA A 130 19.87 -14.31 17.77
CA ALA A 130 19.94 -15.63 18.39
C ALA A 130 19.34 -16.73 17.51
N LEU A 131 18.30 -16.42 16.70
CA LEU A 131 17.67 -17.40 15.80
C LEU A 131 18.38 -17.55 14.46
N ARG A 132 19.05 -16.50 13.98
CA ARG A 132 19.68 -16.46 12.64
C ARG A 132 21.14 -16.81 12.61
N ALA A 133 21.84 -16.51 13.69
CA ALA A 133 23.28 -16.79 13.82
C ALA A 133 23.60 -17.42 15.19
N PRO A 134 22.92 -18.52 15.58
CA PRO A 134 23.05 -19.09 16.91
C PRO A 134 24.46 -19.56 17.21
N ASP A 135 25.15 -20.06 16.22
CA ASP A 135 26.54 -20.55 16.30
C ASP A 135 27.60 -19.42 16.40
N LYS A 136 27.22 -18.18 16.15
CA LYS A 136 28.07 -16.99 16.26
C LYS A 136 27.93 -16.28 17.59
N LEU A 137 26.91 -16.59 18.36
CA LEU A 137 26.74 -16.08 19.72
C LEU A 137 27.39 -17.01 20.75
N THR A 138 28.06 -16.41 21.74
CA THR A 138 28.64 -17.21 22.83
C THR A 138 27.55 -17.77 23.75
N ALA A 139 27.86 -18.84 24.46
CA ALA A 139 26.96 -19.42 25.48
C ALA A 139 26.51 -18.38 26.52
N GLU A 140 27.42 -17.50 26.93
CA GLU A 140 27.12 -16.38 27.84
C GLU A 140 26.13 -15.40 27.22
N THR A 141 26.31 -15.04 25.93
CA THR A 141 25.40 -14.15 25.20
C THR A 141 24.00 -14.75 25.10
N HIS A 142 23.88 -16.03 24.75
CA HIS A 142 22.60 -16.72 24.76
C HIS A 142 21.94 -16.74 26.13
N ALA A 143 22.73 -17.01 27.19
CA ALA A 143 22.21 -17.06 28.55
C ALA A 143 21.69 -15.70 29.02
N ILE A 144 22.42 -14.63 28.77
CA ILE A 144 22.01 -13.28 29.18
C ILE A 144 20.81 -12.76 28.37
N ILE A 145 20.71 -13.08 27.07
CA ILE A 145 19.50 -12.79 26.27
C ILE A 145 18.29 -13.45 26.90
N ARG A 146 18.33 -14.76 27.14
CA ARG A 146 17.22 -15.50 27.78
C ARG A 146 16.84 -14.92 29.16
N LYS A 147 17.84 -14.62 29.99
CA LYS A 147 17.63 -14.01 31.30
C LYS A 147 16.93 -12.66 31.17
N THR A 148 17.36 -11.83 30.22
CA THR A 148 16.81 -10.49 30.00
C THR A 148 15.39 -10.57 29.49
N LEU A 149 15.08 -11.43 28.49
CA LEU A 149 13.75 -11.61 27.98
C LEU A 149 12.75 -12.06 29.05
N LYS A 150 13.15 -12.98 29.96
CA LYS A 150 12.34 -13.37 31.12
C LYS A 150 12.12 -12.21 32.10
N ALA A 151 13.17 -11.42 32.37
CA ALA A 151 13.08 -10.27 33.28
C ALA A 151 12.18 -9.14 32.72
N ILE A 152 12.18 -8.93 31.41
CA ILE A 152 11.30 -7.96 30.73
C ILE A 152 9.83 -8.36 30.90
N ASP A 153 9.52 -9.65 31.03
CA ASP A 153 8.17 -10.19 31.11
C ASP A 153 7.28 -9.71 29.94
N LEU A 154 7.71 -10.06 28.71
CA LEU A 154 7.09 -9.62 27.46
C LEU A 154 5.58 -9.84 27.41
N GLY A 155 5.07 -10.88 28.07
CA GLY A 155 3.66 -11.21 28.16
C GLY A 155 2.87 -10.38 29.19
N SER A 156 3.48 -9.42 29.86
CA SER A 156 2.80 -8.54 30.83
C SER A 156 2.34 -7.22 30.19
N LYS A 157 1.32 -6.61 30.78
CA LYS A 157 0.86 -5.27 30.39
C LYS A 157 1.92 -4.19 30.64
N GLU A 158 2.66 -4.35 31.72
CA GLU A 158 3.69 -3.44 32.19
C GLU A 158 4.89 -3.39 31.24
N ALA A 159 5.10 -4.43 30.45
CA ALA A 159 6.14 -4.45 29.43
C ALA A 159 5.79 -3.60 28.18
N GLY A 160 4.54 -3.14 28.06
CA GLY A 160 4.09 -2.27 26.95
C GLY A 160 3.76 -3.00 25.64
N TYR A 161 4.17 -4.26 25.48
CA TYR A 161 3.95 -5.00 24.23
C TYR A 161 2.48 -5.38 24.03
N ILE A 162 1.77 -5.78 25.09
CA ILE A 162 0.34 -6.14 25.01
C ILE A 162 -0.54 -4.91 24.79
N GLY A 163 -0.15 -3.74 25.28
CA GLY A 163 -0.91 -2.50 25.07
C GLY A 163 -1.11 -2.16 23.60
N ASN A 164 -0.13 -2.49 22.76
CA ASN A 164 -0.18 -2.27 21.31
C ASN A 164 -1.06 -3.29 20.58
N MET A 165 -1.41 -4.43 21.18
CA MET A 165 -2.35 -5.39 20.57
C MET A 165 -3.80 -4.87 20.49
N ASN A 166 -4.12 -3.80 21.21
CA ASN A 166 -5.40 -3.13 21.11
C ASN A 166 -5.57 -2.31 19.82
N HIS A 167 -4.53 -2.27 18.98
CA HIS A 167 -4.52 -1.58 17.70
C HIS A 167 -4.25 -2.57 16.56
N PRO A 168 -5.20 -3.51 16.25
CA PRO A 168 -5.04 -4.44 15.16
C PRO A 168 -4.91 -3.70 13.84
N GLY A 169 -4.03 -4.19 12.97
CA GLY A 169 -3.67 -3.49 11.74
C GLY A 169 -2.67 -2.35 11.95
N ALA A 170 -2.10 -2.21 13.15
CA ALA A 170 -0.94 -1.36 13.36
C ALA A 170 0.21 -1.79 12.43
N THR A 171 0.96 -0.84 11.93
CA THR A 171 1.90 -1.07 10.84
C THR A 171 3.31 -0.67 11.22
N GLY A 172 4.25 -1.15 10.42
CA GLY A 172 5.62 -0.71 10.40
C GLY A 172 6.37 -0.97 11.69
N ALA A 173 6.86 0.10 12.27
CA ALA A 173 7.67 0.10 13.47
C ALA A 173 7.02 -0.62 14.65
N ASN A 174 5.70 -0.52 14.74
CA ASN A 174 4.94 -1.09 15.85
C ASN A 174 4.89 -2.63 15.76
N LEU A 175 4.64 -3.21 14.59
CA LEU A 175 4.67 -4.66 14.41
C LEU A 175 6.00 -5.27 14.80
N HIS A 176 7.11 -4.68 14.38
CA HIS A 176 8.44 -5.12 14.80
C HIS A 176 8.66 -4.99 16.29
N GLY A 177 8.15 -3.92 16.90
CA GLY A 177 8.32 -3.66 18.30
C GLY A 177 7.61 -4.66 19.20
N TYR A 178 6.36 -5.02 18.88
CA TYR A 178 5.55 -5.85 19.79
C TYR A 178 5.24 -7.26 19.28
N LEU A 179 4.86 -7.42 18.02
CA LEU A 179 4.44 -8.71 17.50
C LEU A 179 5.61 -9.70 17.39
N THR A 180 6.71 -9.26 16.78
CA THR A 180 7.87 -10.11 16.55
C THR A 180 8.44 -10.69 17.85
N PRO A 181 8.70 -9.89 18.91
CA PRO A 181 9.19 -10.45 20.17
C PRO A 181 8.18 -11.36 20.87
N LEU A 182 6.88 -11.05 20.84
CA LEU A 182 5.86 -11.90 21.47
C LEU A 182 5.76 -13.28 20.81
N VAL A 183 5.89 -13.35 19.49
CA VAL A 183 5.73 -14.61 18.74
C VAL A 183 7.03 -15.40 18.67
N LEU A 184 8.20 -14.74 18.66
CA LEU A 184 9.48 -15.43 18.50
C LEU A 184 10.22 -15.71 19.81
N ALA A 185 9.99 -14.94 20.88
CA ALA A 185 10.66 -15.20 22.15
C ALA A 185 10.41 -16.64 22.68
N PRO A 186 9.23 -17.27 22.50
CA PRO A 186 9.01 -18.66 22.90
C PRO A 186 10.00 -19.66 22.27
N ALA A 187 10.66 -19.34 21.17
CA ALA A 187 11.75 -20.15 20.63
C ALA A 187 13.03 -20.11 21.48
N LEU A 188 13.19 -19.13 22.35
CA LEU A 188 14.38 -18.92 23.19
C LEU A 188 14.10 -19.12 24.68
N ILE A 189 12.87 -18.82 25.13
CA ILE A 189 12.45 -18.92 26.52
C ILE A 189 11.16 -19.75 26.61
N ASP A 190 11.13 -20.64 27.58
CA ASP A 190 9.91 -21.38 27.91
C ASP A 190 9.04 -20.48 28.82
N ASP A 191 8.09 -19.78 28.21
CA ASP A 191 7.16 -18.88 28.90
C ASP A 191 5.76 -18.95 28.25
N PRO A 192 4.82 -19.67 28.90
CA PRO A 192 3.47 -19.84 28.37
C PRO A 192 2.67 -18.54 28.27
N LYS A 193 2.97 -17.52 29.09
CA LYS A 193 2.31 -16.22 29.00
C LYS A 193 2.71 -15.49 27.73
N VAL A 194 3.99 -15.53 27.38
CA VAL A 194 4.50 -14.91 26.15
C VAL A 194 3.93 -15.62 24.93
N LEU A 195 3.85 -16.97 24.96
CA LEU A 195 3.23 -17.76 23.89
C LEU A 195 1.76 -17.39 23.69
N ALA A 196 0.98 -17.33 24.78
CA ALA A 196 -0.42 -16.92 24.73
C ALA A 196 -0.62 -15.49 24.22
N ALA A 197 0.24 -14.56 24.64
CA ALA A 197 0.21 -13.18 24.15
C ALA A 197 0.55 -13.09 22.66
N GLY A 198 1.50 -13.87 22.18
CA GLY A 198 1.85 -13.97 20.75
C GLY A 198 0.71 -14.55 19.91
N GLU A 199 0.03 -15.60 20.42
CA GLU A 199 -1.17 -16.15 19.78
C GLU A 199 -2.29 -15.11 19.69
N GLN A 200 -2.59 -14.42 20.79
CA GLN A 200 -3.61 -13.39 20.81
C GLN A 200 -3.29 -12.24 19.85
N ALA A 201 -2.04 -11.84 19.76
CA ALA A 201 -1.60 -10.81 18.82
C ALA A 201 -1.84 -11.23 17.35
N LEU A 202 -1.44 -12.44 16.96
CA LEU A 202 -1.70 -12.97 15.62
C LEU A 202 -3.18 -13.15 15.33
N LEU A 203 -3.99 -13.60 16.30
CA LEU A 203 -5.44 -13.68 16.17
C LEU A 203 -6.08 -12.31 15.92
N SER A 204 -5.61 -11.29 16.63
CA SER A 204 -6.08 -9.92 16.45
C SER A 204 -5.78 -9.39 15.04
N GLU A 205 -4.55 -9.58 14.56
CA GLU A 205 -4.15 -9.18 13.20
C GLU A 205 -4.90 -9.96 12.12
N LEU A 206 -5.05 -11.27 12.28
CA LEU A 206 -5.81 -12.09 11.35
C LEU A 206 -7.30 -11.71 11.34
N GLY A 207 -7.87 -11.41 12.51
CA GLY A 207 -9.22 -10.87 12.66
C GLY A 207 -9.39 -9.52 11.96
N HIS A 208 -8.39 -8.65 12.04
CA HIS A 208 -8.36 -7.38 11.29
C HIS A 208 -8.38 -7.64 9.77
N MET A 209 -7.49 -8.47 9.26
CA MET A 209 -7.44 -8.85 7.84
C MET A 209 -8.72 -9.52 7.34
N ASN A 210 -9.43 -10.21 8.20
CA ASN A 210 -10.74 -10.80 7.88
C ASN A 210 -11.85 -9.75 7.70
N ARG A 211 -11.74 -8.60 8.36
CA ARG A 211 -12.76 -7.54 8.31
C ARG A 211 -12.44 -6.43 7.32
N THR A 212 -11.17 -6.22 7.02
CA THR A 212 -10.70 -5.08 6.24
C THR A 212 -10.03 -5.51 4.95
N GLY A 213 -9.77 -4.56 4.07
CA GLY A 213 -9.02 -4.80 2.85
C GLY A 213 -7.51 -4.76 3.06
N ASP A 214 -7.04 -4.03 4.06
CA ASP A 214 -5.61 -3.78 4.27
C ASP A 214 -5.33 -3.38 5.73
N MET A 215 -4.07 -3.18 6.04
CA MET A 215 -3.62 -2.58 7.30
C MET A 215 -4.09 -1.14 7.46
N ALA A 216 -3.98 -0.59 8.65
CA ALA A 216 -4.37 0.79 8.93
C ALA A 216 -3.59 1.82 8.09
N GLU A 217 -2.29 1.61 7.90
CA GLU A 217 -1.47 2.38 6.95
C GLU A 217 -1.56 1.75 5.55
N PHE A 218 -2.77 1.69 5.01
CA PHE A 218 -3.04 1.05 3.72
C PHE A 218 -2.28 1.70 2.57
N ASN A 219 -1.88 0.86 1.62
CA ASN A 219 -1.17 1.23 0.39
C ASN A 219 0.06 2.12 0.63
N LEU A 220 0.65 2.05 1.79
CA LEU A 220 1.91 2.68 2.10
C LEU A 220 3.05 1.75 1.73
N LEU A 221 3.80 2.13 0.72
CA LEU A 221 4.89 1.33 0.17
C LEU A 221 5.93 0.94 1.20
N GLU A 222 6.20 1.84 2.12
CA GLU A 222 7.16 1.64 3.19
C GLU A 222 6.65 0.68 4.26
N SER A 223 5.42 0.86 4.73
CA SER A 223 4.88 0.03 5.80
C SER A 223 4.67 -1.40 5.35
N HIS A 224 4.23 -1.66 4.12
CA HIS A 224 4.14 -3.02 3.59
C HIS A 224 5.47 -3.80 3.65
N TRP A 225 6.59 -3.13 3.41
CA TRP A 225 7.90 -3.75 3.53
C TRP A 225 8.25 -4.07 4.97
N ILE A 226 7.97 -3.13 5.88
CA ILE A 226 8.24 -3.32 7.30
C ILE A 226 7.34 -4.42 7.86
N ASP A 227 6.07 -4.45 7.44
CA ASP A 227 5.11 -5.47 7.84
C ASP A 227 5.55 -6.85 7.34
N SER A 228 5.93 -6.96 6.07
CA SER A 228 6.48 -8.19 5.52
C SER A 228 7.73 -8.66 6.27
N MET A 229 8.61 -7.74 6.67
CA MET A 229 9.78 -8.06 7.49
C MET A 229 9.43 -8.57 8.87
N ALA A 230 8.32 -8.11 9.47
CA ALA A 230 7.87 -8.64 10.75
C ALA A 230 7.41 -10.10 10.60
N TYR A 231 6.66 -10.41 9.55
CA TYR A 231 6.10 -11.75 9.35
C TYR A 231 7.10 -12.77 8.79
N GLU A 232 8.10 -12.36 8.00
CA GLU A 232 9.08 -13.32 7.47
C GLU A 232 9.83 -14.11 8.55
N PRO A 233 10.44 -13.50 9.57
CA PRO A 233 11.07 -14.27 10.63
C PRO A 233 10.05 -15.10 11.43
N ILE A 234 8.84 -14.60 11.65
CA ILE A 234 7.78 -15.35 12.33
C ILE A 234 7.45 -16.63 11.57
N THR A 235 7.25 -16.55 10.27
CA THR A 235 6.95 -17.73 9.45
C THR A 235 8.06 -18.76 9.41
N ARG A 236 9.30 -18.36 9.66
CA ARG A 236 10.49 -19.23 9.60
C ARG A 236 10.87 -19.83 10.94
N TYR A 237 10.83 -19.03 12.00
CA TYR A 237 11.44 -19.37 13.29
C TYR A 237 10.45 -19.70 14.39
N THR A 238 9.14 -19.42 14.21
CA THR A 238 8.13 -19.80 15.19
C THR A 238 8.05 -21.33 15.31
N PRO A 239 8.26 -21.90 16.50
CA PRO A 239 8.20 -23.34 16.72
C PRO A 239 6.78 -23.88 16.58
N ASP A 240 5.78 -23.13 17.05
CA ASP A 240 4.39 -23.51 17.02
C ASP A 240 3.81 -23.54 15.60
N PRO A 241 3.30 -24.69 15.11
CA PRO A 241 2.76 -24.80 13.74
C PRO A 241 1.51 -23.96 13.50
N LYS A 242 0.66 -23.74 14.51
CA LYS A 242 -0.55 -22.93 14.40
C LYS A 242 -0.20 -21.45 14.21
N LEU A 243 0.70 -20.93 15.06
CA LEU A 243 1.18 -19.55 14.95
C LEU A 243 1.89 -19.31 13.62
N ARG A 244 2.66 -20.28 13.17
CA ARG A 244 3.34 -20.23 11.87
C ARG A 244 2.34 -20.15 10.71
N ARG A 245 1.25 -20.93 10.74
CA ARG A 245 0.19 -20.86 9.71
C ARG A 245 -0.55 -19.54 9.75
N MET A 246 -0.92 -19.03 10.93
CA MET A 246 -1.52 -17.69 11.06
C MET A 246 -0.64 -16.61 10.43
N ALA A 247 0.65 -16.58 10.77
CA ALA A 247 1.59 -15.64 10.23
C ALA A 247 1.75 -15.74 8.70
N ARG A 248 1.76 -16.97 8.16
CA ARG A 248 1.81 -17.18 6.70
C ARG A 248 0.57 -16.64 6.01
N LEU A 249 -0.62 -16.87 6.57
CA LEU A 249 -1.87 -16.33 5.99
C LEU A 249 -1.87 -14.80 5.99
N ILE A 250 -1.50 -14.17 7.10
CA ILE A 250 -1.42 -12.70 7.18
C ILE A 250 -0.40 -12.17 6.17
N ARG A 251 0.80 -12.75 6.13
CA ARG A 251 1.85 -12.37 5.18
C ARG A 251 1.36 -12.48 3.73
N GLU A 252 0.76 -13.60 3.37
CA GLU A 252 0.26 -13.82 2.01
C GLU A 252 -0.86 -12.85 1.66
N ARG A 253 -1.75 -12.55 2.62
CA ARG A 253 -2.80 -11.55 2.47
C ARG A 253 -2.24 -10.14 2.20
N LEU A 254 -1.18 -9.74 2.90
CA LEU A 254 -0.48 -8.47 2.64
C LEU A 254 0.04 -8.42 1.20
N TRP A 255 0.67 -9.49 0.73
CA TRP A 255 1.18 -9.55 -0.64
C TRP A 255 0.05 -9.58 -1.69
N ILE A 256 -1.06 -10.27 -1.42
CA ILE A 256 -2.25 -10.24 -2.29
C ILE A 256 -2.74 -8.79 -2.43
N ASN A 257 -2.93 -8.07 -1.33
CA ASN A 257 -3.35 -6.67 -1.36
C ASN A 257 -2.39 -5.83 -2.18
N ARG A 258 -1.10 -6.03 -1.97
CA ARG A 258 -0.04 -5.33 -2.69
C ARG A 258 -0.10 -5.57 -4.18
N PHE A 259 -0.25 -6.82 -4.60
CA PHE A 259 -0.29 -7.16 -6.01
C PHE A 259 -1.63 -6.80 -6.66
N LEU A 260 -2.73 -6.75 -5.92
CA LEU A 260 -3.99 -6.22 -6.42
C LEU A 260 -3.92 -4.70 -6.68
N THR A 261 -3.17 -3.95 -5.90
CA THR A 261 -2.95 -2.51 -6.10
C THR A 261 -1.83 -2.19 -7.08
N TRP A 262 -0.96 -3.16 -7.40
CA TRP A 262 0.04 -3.01 -8.45
C TRP A 262 -0.61 -2.90 -9.83
N SER A 263 -0.26 -1.88 -10.60
CA SER A 263 -0.71 -1.74 -11.99
C SER A 263 0.39 -2.19 -12.95
N PRO A 264 0.16 -3.23 -13.74
CA PRO A 264 1.12 -3.64 -14.76
C PRO A 264 1.30 -2.59 -15.87
N ALA A 265 0.27 -1.78 -16.13
CA ALA A 265 0.32 -0.71 -17.13
C ALA A 265 1.24 0.45 -16.72
N VAL A 266 1.22 0.80 -15.42
CA VAL A 266 2.04 1.90 -14.86
C VAL A 266 3.31 1.36 -14.20
N GLU A 267 3.38 0.04 -13.99
CA GLU A 267 4.48 -0.66 -13.35
C GLU A 267 4.77 -0.14 -11.94
N ARG A 268 3.73 0.08 -11.14
CA ARG A 268 3.83 0.49 -9.74
C ARG A 268 2.54 0.26 -8.98
N THR A 269 2.63 0.31 -7.65
CA THR A 269 1.44 0.38 -6.81
C THR A 269 0.74 1.71 -6.99
N THR A 270 -0.57 1.67 -7.10
CA THR A 270 -1.45 2.78 -7.42
C THR A 270 -2.63 2.85 -6.45
N GLY A 271 -3.44 3.87 -6.59
CA GLY A 271 -4.58 4.13 -5.75
C GLY A 271 -4.27 5.08 -4.58
N PRO A 272 -5.25 5.35 -3.74
CA PRO A 272 -5.06 6.19 -2.57
C PRO A 272 -4.16 5.51 -1.54
N GLY A 273 -3.50 6.30 -0.71
CA GLY A 273 -2.62 5.80 0.35
C GLY A 273 -2.77 6.62 1.62
N SER A 274 -2.70 5.95 2.75
CA SER A 274 -2.87 6.59 4.05
C SER A 274 -1.73 7.55 4.39
N ARG A 275 -0.53 7.25 3.86
CA ARG A 275 0.70 7.95 4.23
C ARG A 275 1.68 7.93 3.05
N MET A 276 1.43 8.79 2.09
CA MET A 276 2.26 8.90 0.89
C MET A 276 3.42 9.88 1.14
N ALA A 277 4.38 9.50 1.95
CA ALA A 277 5.62 10.29 2.04
C ALA A 277 6.26 10.41 0.65
N PRO A 278 6.89 11.53 0.31
CA PRO A 278 7.50 11.76 -1.02
C PRO A 278 8.43 10.65 -1.47
N ILE A 279 9.12 10.06 -0.53
CA ILE A 279 10.01 8.91 -0.77
C ILE A 279 9.24 7.68 -1.28
N CYS A 280 8.02 7.47 -0.80
CA CYS A 280 7.17 6.38 -1.23
C CYS A 280 6.62 6.62 -2.63
N TRP A 281 6.40 7.87 -3.00
CA TRP A 281 5.96 8.23 -4.34
C TRP A 281 7.03 8.07 -5.40
N LEU A 282 8.23 8.49 -5.05
CA LEU A 282 9.33 8.55 -6.00
C LEU A 282 10.19 7.28 -5.97
N GLY A 283 10.17 6.52 -4.87
CA GLY A 283 11.25 5.62 -4.53
C GLY A 283 10.96 4.14 -4.43
N CYS A 284 9.88 3.61 -5.00
CA CYS A 284 9.63 2.17 -4.98
C CYS A 284 10.48 1.37 -5.95
N THR A 285 11.74 1.68 -5.97
CA THR A 285 12.72 1.00 -6.79
C THR A 285 12.92 -0.46 -6.38
N SER A 286 12.82 -0.78 -5.08
CA SER A 286 13.00 -2.14 -4.59
C SER A 286 11.87 -3.09 -5.01
N GLU A 287 10.63 -2.68 -4.85
CA GLU A 287 9.48 -3.44 -5.30
C GLU A 287 9.46 -3.62 -6.81
N ARG A 288 9.76 -2.57 -7.51
CA ARG A 288 9.88 -2.57 -8.94
C ARG A 288 10.99 -3.45 -9.47
N ALA A 289 12.12 -3.42 -8.81
CA ALA A 289 13.22 -4.28 -9.12
C ALA A 289 12.84 -5.75 -8.99
N PHE A 290 12.15 -6.10 -7.92
CA PHE A 290 11.62 -7.44 -7.72
C PHE A 290 10.64 -7.82 -8.84
N LEU A 291 9.64 -6.99 -9.07
CA LEU A 291 8.62 -7.25 -10.08
C LEU A 291 9.20 -7.20 -11.51
N ALA A 292 10.13 -6.30 -11.78
CA ALA A 292 10.75 -6.17 -13.10
C ALA A 292 11.72 -7.30 -13.44
N THR A 293 12.30 -7.96 -12.45
CA THR A 293 13.19 -9.12 -12.68
C THR A 293 12.44 -10.42 -12.89
N GLY A 294 11.11 -10.45 -12.66
CA GLY A 294 10.32 -11.68 -12.70
C GLY A 294 10.71 -12.70 -11.64
N LEU A 295 11.49 -12.31 -10.64
CA LEU A 295 11.90 -13.20 -9.57
C LEU A 295 10.69 -13.56 -8.73
N THR A 296 10.49 -14.83 -8.47
CA THR A 296 9.45 -15.32 -7.56
C THR A 296 9.77 -15.03 -6.10
N LYS A 297 11.00 -14.62 -5.81
CA LYS A 297 11.49 -14.19 -4.51
C LYS A 297 11.89 -12.74 -4.59
N PRO A 298 11.16 -11.83 -3.93
CA PRO A 298 11.55 -10.42 -3.85
C PRO A 298 12.98 -10.33 -3.33
N ILE A 299 13.81 -9.66 -4.08
CA ILE A 299 15.10 -9.25 -3.56
C ILE A 299 14.82 -8.08 -2.64
N TRP A 300 14.90 -8.33 -1.35
CA TRP A 300 14.83 -7.28 -0.36
C TRP A 300 16.02 -6.34 -0.56
N ILE A 301 15.77 -5.21 -1.16
CA ILE A 301 16.73 -4.13 -1.10
C ILE A 301 16.49 -3.49 0.24
N ASN A 302 17.41 -3.68 1.15
CA ASN A 302 17.30 -3.13 2.48
C ASN A 302 17.04 -1.63 2.38
N TYR A 303 15.84 -1.24 2.69
CA TYR A 303 15.38 0.14 2.69
C TYR A 303 16.26 1.04 3.57
N PHE A 304 16.94 0.42 4.51
CA PHE A 304 17.79 1.03 5.49
C PHE A 304 19.28 1.00 5.16
N THR A 305 19.67 0.49 3.99
CA THR A 305 21.05 0.66 3.56
C THR A 305 21.28 2.08 3.09
N PRO A 306 22.34 2.76 3.55
CA PRO A 306 22.71 4.05 3.03
C PRO A 306 22.97 3.94 1.52
N TRP A 307 22.32 4.79 0.78
CA TRP A 307 22.30 4.76 -0.68
C TRP A 307 23.29 5.73 -1.30
N ASP A 308 24.31 6.13 -0.57
CA ASP A 308 25.35 6.88 -1.22
C ASP A 308 26.26 5.95 -2.05
N GLY A 309 26.71 6.45 -3.18
CA GLY A 309 27.52 5.65 -4.09
C GLY A 309 28.86 5.22 -3.49
N ALA A 310 29.29 5.84 -2.39
CA ALA A 310 30.50 5.47 -1.67
C ALA A 310 30.26 4.24 -0.78
N ASP A 311 29.12 4.17 -0.12
CA ASP A 311 28.75 3.03 0.71
C ASP A 311 28.43 1.79 -0.13
N LEU A 312 27.77 1.93 -1.27
CA LEU A 312 27.58 0.83 -2.22
C LEU A 312 28.91 0.26 -2.70
N ARG A 313 29.92 1.09 -2.93
CA ARG A 313 31.28 0.63 -3.30
C ARG A 313 32.03 -0.01 -2.12
N ALA A 314 31.90 0.50 -0.92
CA ALA A 314 32.50 -0.07 0.29
C ALA A 314 31.87 -1.43 0.64
N HIS A 315 30.55 -1.53 0.50
CA HIS A 315 29.80 -2.76 0.67
C HIS A 315 30.03 -3.77 -0.45
N SER A 316 30.57 -3.34 -1.58
CA SER A 316 30.84 -4.21 -2.73
C SER A 316 31.79 -5.37 -2.44
N LYS A 317 32.51 -5.35 -1.35
CA LYS A 317 33.45 -6.41 -0.94
C LYS A 317 32.85 -7.46 0.02
N ARG A 318 31.54 -7.38 0.36
CA ARG A 318 30.91 -8.25 1.34
C ARG A 318 29.86 -9.16 0.75
N ASP A 319 29.64 -10.28 1.44
CA ASP A 319 28.65 -11.26 1.02
C ASP A 319 27.22 -10.81 1.38
N TYR A 320 26.67 -9.90 0.57
CA TYR A 320 25.26 -9.49 0.64
C TYR A 320 24.30 -10.65 0.44
N LYS A 321 24.74 -11.70 -0.23
CA LYS A 321 23.92 -12.83 -0.59
C LYS A 321 23.34 -13.54 0.64
N ALA A 322 24.12 -13.67 1.70
CA ALA A 322 23.66 -14.29 2.93
C ALA A 322 22.63 -13.42 3.67
N GLN A 323 22.81 -12.11 3.66
CA GLN A 323 21.94 -11.16 4.32
C GLN A 323 20.59 -10.98 3.61
N GLU A 324 20.61 -10.85 2.30
CA GLU A 324 19.41 -10.69 1.49
C GLU A 324 18.61 -11.98 1.37
N GLN A 325 19.24 -13.12 1.27
CA GLN A 325 18.58 -14.43 1.32
C GLN A 325 17.82 -14.65 2.65
N ALA A 326 18.25 -14.02 3.72
CA ALA A 326 17.60 -14.12 5.00
C ALA A 326 16.26 -13.37 5.08
N PHE A 327 16.00 -12.39 4.22
CA PHE A 327 14.78 -11.58 4.19
C PHE A 327 13.96 -11.74 2.89
N VAL A 328 14.40 -12.56 1.97
CA VAL A 328 13.63 -12.84 0.78
C VAL A 328 12.36 -13.59 1.17
N PRO A 329 11.16 -13.03 0.96
CA PRO A 329 9.93 -13.75 1.23
C PRO A 329 9.83 -14.97 0.31
N ASP A 330 9.45 -16.10 0.89
CA ASP A 330 9.15 -17.30 0.12
C ASP A 330 7.69 -17.24 -0.32
N LEU A 331 7.44 -16.55 -1.43
CA LEU A 331 6.10 -16.35 -1.95
C LEU A 331 5.77 -17.35 -3.06
N PRO A 332 4.53 -17.82 -3.12
CA PRO A 332 4.07 -18.63 -4.23
C PRO A 332 4.17 -17.88 -5.57
N SER A 333 4.58 -18.60 -6.62
CA SER A 333 4.79 -18.01 -7.96
C SER A 333 3.53 -17.37 -8.55
N TYR A 334 2.35 -17.89 -8.25
CA TYR A 334 1.08 -17.33 -8.74
C TYR A 334 0.83 -15.88 -8.29
N LEU A 335 1.47 -15.42 -7.21
CA LEU A 335 1.36 -14.02 -6.80
C LEU A 335 2.07 -13.06 -7.77
N ASN A 336 3.13 -13.49 -8.43
CA ASN A 336 3.74 -12.71 -9.51
C ASN A 336 2.78 -12.52 -10.68
N ASP A 337 2.08 -13.60 -11.05
CA ASP A 337 1.10 -13.54 -12.12
C ASP A 337 -0.07 -12.63 -11.78
N LEU A 338 -0.48 -12.61 -10.49
CA LEU A 338 -1.47 -11.65 -10.00
C LEU A 338 -1.00 -10.20 -10.18
N ALA A 339 0.29 -9.92 -10.02
CA ALA A 339 0.83 -8.58 -10.21
C ALA A 339 0.86 -8.17 -11.69
N TRP A 340 1.40 -9.03 -12.56
CA TRP A 340 1.74 -8.68 -13.94
C TRP A 340 0.68 -9.03 -14.98
N HIS A 341 -0.11 -10.06 -14.73
CA HIS A 341 -0.98 -10.66 -15.73
C HIS A 341 -2.46 -10.65 -15.35
N LYS A 342 -2.85 -9.87 -14.32
CA LYS A 342 -4.27 -9.67 -14.04
C LYS A 342 -5.00 -9.06 -15.23
N SER A 343 -6.26 -9.41 -15.40
CA SER A 343 -7.10 -8.86 -16.48
C SER A 343 -7.33 -7.35 -16.25
N LEU A 344 -7.21 -6.56 -17.31
CA LEU A 344 -7.54 -5.14 -17.30
C LEU A 344 -8.76 -4.89 -18.22
N PRO A 345 -9.71 -4.03 -17.87
CA PRO A 345 -9.71 -3.24 -16.63
C PRO A 345 -9.95 -4.09 -15.37
N ASN A 346 -9.41 -3.62 -14.24
CA ASN A 346 -9.52 -4.26 -12.93
C ASN A 346 -9.97 -3.24 -11.89
N GLU A 347 -10.75 -3.66 -10.91
CA GLU A 347 -11.15 -2.81 -9.80
C GLU A 347 -11.09 -3.56 -8.48
N LEU A 348 -10.32 -3.03 -7.56
CA LEU A 348 -10.30 -3.45 -6.16
C LEU A 348 -11.20 -2.51 -5.36
N GLN A 349 -12.17 -3.07 -4.66
CA GLN A 349 -12.92 -2.39 -3.62
C GLN A 349 -12.68 -3.07 -2.28
N CYS A 350 -12.51 -2.28 -1.21
CA CYS A 350 -12.43 -2.83 0.12
C CYS A 350 -12.94 -1.85 1.19
N ARG A 351 -13.29 -2.42 2.34
CA ARG A 351 -13.49 -1.66 3.56
C ARG A 351 -12.12 -1.34 4.16
N LEU A 352 -11.97 -0.11 4.62
CA LEU A 352 -10.85 0.30 5.45
C LEU A 352 -11.35 0.58 6.87
N THR A 353 -10.54 0.23 7.87
CA THR A 353 -10.71 0.68 9.24
C THR A 353 -9.36 1.21 9.71
N GLY A 354 -9.33 2.41 10.26
CA GLY A 354 -8.16 2.90 10.95
C GLY A 354 -7.97 2.11 12.25
N GLY A 355 -6.86 1.42 12.42
CA GLY A 355 -6.61 0.62 13.61
C GLY A 355 -6.65 1.41 14.91
N ASN A 356 -6.28 2.70 14.86
CA ASN A 356 -6.32 3.60 16.01
C ASN A 356 -7.71 4.24 16.22
N GLU A 357 -8.56 4.29 15.21
CA GLU A 357 -9.83 5.02 15.28
C GLU A 357 -10.92 4.22 15.98
N GLU A 358 -10.90 2.89 15.89
CA GLU A 358 -11.85 2.02 16.61
C GLU A 358 -11.66 2.15 18.13
N ASN A 359 -10.47 2.53 18.58
CA ASN A 359 -10.09 2.53 19.99
C ASN A 359 -9.78 3.92 20.57
N GLN A 360 -9.76 4.97 19.75
CA GLN A 360 -9.54 6.34 20.21
C GLN A 360 -10.66 7.28 19.74
N PRO A 361 -11.79 7.27 20.46
CA PRO A 361 -12.89 8.18 20.19
C PRO A 361 -12.46 9.64 20.22
N GLY A 362 -12.91 10.44 19.28
CA GLY A 362 -12.77 11.89 19.31
C GLY A 362 -11.43 12.46 18.80
N TYR A 363 -10.55 11.64 18.22
CA TYR A 363 -9.28 12.12 17.67
C TYR A 363 -9.45 13.07 16.48
N ARG A 364 -10.50 12.86 15.68
CA ARG A 364 -10.73 13.56 14.41
C ARG A 364 -11.14 15.03 14.51
N ASN A 365 -11.78 15.42 15.60
CA ASN A 365 -12.43 16.73 15.70
C ASN A 365 -12.20 17.46 17.02
N ARG A 366 -11.18 17.09 17.80
CA ARG A 366 -10.96 17.64 19.13
C ARG A 366 -10.97 19.17 19.17
N ASN A 367 -10.52 19.81 18.10
CA ASN A 367 -10.34 21.25 18.05
C ASN A 367 -11.24 21.97 17.06
N PHE A 368 -12.18 21.25 16.40
CA PHE A 368 -13.07 21.83 15.40
C PHE A 368 -14.53 21.47 15.71
N LYS A 369 -15.17 22.34 16.44
CA LYS A 369 -16.56 22.18 16.85
C LYS A 369 -17.43 23.21 16.17
N VAL A 370 -18.60 22.81 15.70
CA VAL A 370 -19.64 23.70 15.24
C VAL A 370 -20.76 23.66 16.27
N GLU A 371 -21.09 24.83 16.80
CA GLU A 371 -22.11 24.95 17.79
C GLU A 371 -23.49 24.49 17.26
N GLY A 372 -24.20 23.73 18.08
CA GLY A 372 -25.53 23.20 17.72
C GLY A 372 -25.53 21.98 16.80
N ILE A 373 -24.34 21.47 16.38
CA ILE A 373 -24.23 20.27 15.55
C ILE A 373 -23.50 19.16 16.29
N ALA A 374 -24.11 17.97 16.31
CA ALA A 374 -23.48 16.78 16.90
C ALA A 374 -22.14 16.48 16.24
N GLN A 375 -21.19 16.01 17.04
CA GLN A 375 -19.89 15.52 16.51
C GLN A 375 -20.12 14.34 15.58
N PRO A 376 -19.27 14.17 14.54
CA PRO A 376 -19.35 13.02 13.66
C PRO A 376 -19.30 11.70 14.42
N ALA A 377 -20.03 10.69 13.93
CA ALA A 377 -19.89 9.33 14.43
C ALA A 377 -18.45 8.83 14.23
N GLU A 378 -17.93 8.18 15.27
CA GLU A 378 -16.51 7.78 15.29
C GLU A 378 -16.19 6.61 14.36
N ASN A 379 -17.18 5.78 14.06
CA ASN A 379 -17.05 4.52 13.32
C ASN A 379 -17.65 4.57 11.92
N LEU A 380 -17.39 5.64 11.18
CA LEU A 380 -17.85 5.71 9.79
C LEU A 380 -17.17 4.64 8.95
N THR A 381 -18.00 3.88 8.22
CA THR A 381 -17.45 2.91 7.25
C THR A 381 -16.67 3.65 6.18
N LYS A 382 -15.49 3.13 5.85
CA LYS A 382 -14.60 3.68 4.85
C LYS A 382 -14.57 2.77 3.64
N LYS A 383 -14.61 3.36 2.46
CA LYS A 383 -14.48 2.66 1.19
C LYS A 383 -13.18 3.07 0.51
N TYR A 384 -12.46 2.08 0.06
CA TYR A 384 -11.33 2.20 -0.83
C TYR A 384 -11.71 1.64 -2.19
N VAL A 385 -11.40 2.36 -3.25
CA VAL A 385 -11.56 1.92 -4.63
C VAL A 385 -10.26 2.16 -5.36
N ASN A 386 -9.79 1.16 -6.12
CA ASN A 386 -8.68 1.31 -7.04
C ASN A 386 -9.03 0.68 -8.38
N TYR A 387 -9.35 1.50 -9.35
CA TYR A 387 -9.60 1.10 -10.72
C TYR A 387 -8.32 1.18 -11.54
N GLN A 388 -8.03 0.13 -12.28
CA GLN A 388 -6.88 0.02 -13.16
C GLN A 388 -7.38 -0.18 -14.59
N GLY A 389 -7.24 0.85 -15.42
CA GLY A 389 -7.48 0.79 -16.87
C GLY A 389 -6.28 0.18 -17.60
N ARG A 390 -6.31 0.19 -18.92
CA ARG A 390 -5.23 -0.40 -19.73
C ARG A 390 -3.97 0.46 -19.76
N GLY A 391 -4.10 1.78 -19.63
CA GLY A 391 -2.98 2.73 -19.67
C GLY A 391 -2.86 3.60 -18.42
N TYR A 392 -3.82 3.56 -17.54
CA TYR A 392 -3.93 4.45 -16.38
C TYR A 392 -4.57 3.78 -15.17
N THR A 393 -4.54 4.48 -14.05
CA THR A 393 -5.32 4.08 -12.87
C THR A 393 -6.03 5.27 -12.26
N LEU A 394 -7.13 5.02 -11.55
CA LEU A 394 -7.82 6.00 -10.73
C LEU A 394 -8.26 5.32 -9.44
N GLY A 395 -7.85 5.87 -8.32
CA GLY A 395 -8.26 5.36 -7.02
C GLY A 395 -8.70 6.45 -6.07
N SER A 396 -9.66 6.13 -5.21
CA SER A 396 -10.16 7.03 -4.18
C SER A 396 -10.50 6.30 -2.89
N THR A 397 -10.52 7.06 -1.80
CA THR A 397 -11.05 6.61 -0.51
C THR A 397 -11.94 7.69 0.08
N THR A 398 -12.96 7.25 0.79
CA THR A 398 -13.82 8.14 1.58
C THR A 398 -13.14 8.59 2.89
N TRP A 399 -11.90 8.21 3.08
CA TRP A 399 -11.15 8.51 4.29
C TRP A 399 -9.92 9.36 4.00
N SER A 400 -9.76 10.40 4.77
CA SER A 400 -8.53 11.15 4.84
C SER A 400 -7.88 10.89 6.19
N TRP A 401 -6.67 10.35 6.20
CA TRP A 401 -5.87 10.23 7.40
C TRP A 401 -5.27 11.58 7.76
N ILE A 402 -6.07 12.42 8.36
CA ILE A 402 -5.64 13.79 8.69
C ILE A 402 -4.56 13.82 9.76
N ASP A 403 -4.57 12.86 10.66
CA ASP A 403 -3.62 12.82 11.78
C ASP A 403 -2.18 12.72 11.33
N HIS A 404 -1.93 12.23 10.13
CA HIS A 404 -0.58 12.15 9.57
C HIS A 404 -0.33 13.14 8.42
N ALA A 405 -1.28 13.99 8.05
CA ALA A 405 -1.14 15.05 7.04
C ALA A 405 -0.42 14.63 5.72
N GLN A 406 -0.29 13.33 5.49
CA GLN A 406 0.45 12.71 4.40
C GLN A 406 -0.43 11.82 3.53
N GLY A 407 -1.70 11.68 3.90
CA GLY A 407 -2.64 10.86 3.16
C GLY A 407 -2.92 11.45 1.78
N VAL A 408 -2.95 10.60 0.78
CA VAL A 408 -3.47 10.92 -0.54
C VAL A 408 -4.74 10.13 -0.73
N ASN A 409 -5.87 10.80 -0.54
CA ASN A 409 -7.19 10.18 -0.59
C ASN A 409 -7.68 9.88 -2.01
N THR A 410 -7.02 10.45 -3.01
CA THR A 410 -7.30 10.20 -4.42
C THR A 410 -6.03 10.31 -5.23
N SER A 411 -5.81 9.39 -6.15
CA SER A 411 -4.73 9.52 -7.13
C SER A 411 -5.05 8.82 -8.45
N ALA A 412 -4.64 9.43 -9.54
CA ALA A 412 -4.63 8.80 -10.86
C ALA A 412 -3.18 8.75 -11.36
N TRP A 413 -2.78 7.62 -11.95
CA TRP A 413 -1.41 7.37 -12.37
C TRP A 413 -1.36 6.88 -13.80
N TRP A 414 -0.35 7.34 -14.56
CA TRP A 414 -0.04 6.82 -15.89
C TRP A 414 1.43 7.05 -16.22
N ASN A 415 1.91 6.39 -17.27
CA ASN A 415 3.27 6.57 -17.76
C ASN A 415 3.39 7.88 -18.55
N ASN A 416 4.46 8.63 -18.31
CA ASN A 416 4.77 9.87 -19.01
C ASN A 416 5.19 9.56 -20.46
N SER A 417 4.31 9.84 -21.43
CA SER A 417 4.59 9.60 -22.85
C SER A 417 5.71 10.49 -23.41
N ARG A 418 6.00 11.60 -22.76
CA ARG A 418 7.05 12.54 -23.16
C ARG A 418 8.44 12.10 -22.70
N ASN A 419 8.48 11.15 -21.78
CA ASN A 419 9.75 10.59 -21.30
C ASN A 419 9.71 9.06 -21.19
N PRO A 420 9.40 8.34 -22.30
CA PRO A 420 9.20 6.89 -22.26
C PRO A 420 10.50 6.12 -22.00
N ARG A 421 11.65 6.77 -22.16
CA ARG A 421 12.98 6.18 -21.92
C ARG A 421 13.52 6.49 -20.52
N ALA A 422 12.79 7.25 -19.71
CA ALA A 422 13.20 7.51 -18.35
C ALA A 422 13.43 6.20 -17.60
N PRO A 423 14.47 6.15 -16.76
CA PRO A 423 14.80 4.93 -16.03
C PRO A 423 13.62 4.41 -15.21
N LEU A 424 13.50 3.10 -15.12
CA LEU A 424 12.54 2.45 -14.25
C LEU A 424 12.76 2.95 -12.81
N GLY A 425 11.70 3.46 -12.14
CA GLY A 425 11.79 4.04 -10.80
C GLY A 425 12.05 5.54 -10.76
N SER A 426 12.46 6.15 -11.88
CA SER A 426 12.59 7.59 -11.97
C SER A 426 11.21 8.27 -11.87
N PRO A 427 11.09 9.39 -11.13
CA PRO A 427 9.87 10.18 -11.10
C PRO A 427 9.47 10.74 -12.47
N GLU A 428 10.39 10.78 -13.42
CA GLU A 428 10.16 11.26 -14.79
C GLU A 428 9.34 10.31 -15.64
N ARG A 429 9.30 9.02 -15.25
CA ARG A 429 8.62 8.00 -16.00
C ARG A 429 7.11 8.01 -15.83
N PHE A 430 6.57 8.71 -14.87
CA PHE A 430 5.15 8.72 -14.60
C PHE A 430 4.58 10.12 -14.44
N CYS A 431 3.29 10.21 -14.66
CA CYS A 431 2.46 11.33 -14.27
C CYS A 431 1.53 10.91 -13.14
N VAL A 432 1.21 11.84 -12.28
CA VAL A 432 0.20 11.62 -11.24
C VAL A 432 -0.69 12.84 -11.10
N LEU A 433 -1.99 12.59 -11.02
CA LEU A 433 -3.02 13.57 -10.71
C LEU A 433 -3.55 13.26 -9.31
N TYR A 434 -3.52 14.25 -8.41
CA TYR A 434 -3.97 14.08 -7.03
C TYR A 434 -4.52 15.36 -6.45
N PRO A 435 -5.59 15.32 -5.66
CA PRO A 435 -6.19 16.48 -5.04
C PRO A 435 -5.76 16.63 -3.58
N HIS A 436 -5.75 17.88 -3.09
CA HIS A 436 -5.64 18.22 -1.67
C HIS A 436 -6.42 19.51 -1.38
N TYR A 437 -6.88 19.66 -0.16
CA TYR A 437 -7.25 20.97 0.36
C TYR A 437 -6.03 21.61 1.00
N VAL A 438 -5.52 22.65 0.39
CA VAL A 438 -4.25 23.27 0.77
C VAL A 438 -4.44 24.64 1.38
N ILE A 439 -3.56 24.97 2.30
CA ILE A 439 -3.46 26.30 2.91
C ILE A 439 -2.15 26.95 2.47
N ASN A 440 -2.23 28.22 2.05
CA ASN A 440 -1.12 29.03 1.58
C ASN A 440 -0.35 28.43 0.38
N GLY A 441 -1.03 27.59 -0.41
CA GLY A 441 -0.54 27.11 -1.69
C GLY A 441 0.66 26.16 -1.61
N MET A 442 0.91 25.54 -0.47
CA MET A 442 2.03 24.61 -0.34
C MET A 442 1.83 23.38 -1.21
N SER A 443 2.79 23.09 -2.07
CA SER A 443 2.84 21.91 -2.90
C SER A 443 4.13 21.13 -2.69
N PHE A 444 4.06 19.83 -3.03
CA PHE A 444 5.23 18.97 -3.08
C PHE A 444 6.28 19.56 -4.05
N LEU A 445 7.54 19.68 -3.62
CA LEU A 445 8.66 20.24 -4.36
C LEU A 445 8.58 21.74 -4.67
N ASP A 446 7.66 22.49 -4.08
CA ASP A 446 7.76 23.95 -4.12
C ASP A 446 8.78 24.45 -3.12
N LYS A 447 9.50 25.48 -3.54
CA LYS A 447 10.51 26.29 -2.82
C LYS A 447 11.14 25.63 -1.61
N GLY A 448 12.43 25.46 -1.74
CA GLY A 448 13.31 25.12 -0.63
C GLY A 448 12.75 23.96 0.16
N ASN A 449 13.09 22.84 -0.24
CA ASN A 449 12.80 21.59 0.41
C ASN A 449 12.82 21.75 1.92
N TYR A 450 11.73 22.15 2.52
CA TYR A 450 11.55 22.20 3.99
C TYR A 450 11.93 20.90 4.67
N TYR A 451 12.01 19.86 3.88
CA TYR A 451 12.43 18.54 4.26
C TYR A 451 13.92 18.48 4.62
N PHE A 452 14.75 19.36 4.06
CA PHE A 452 16.20 19.21 4.01
C PHE A 452 17.00 20.23 4.78
N GLU A 453 16.39 21.34 5.15
CA GLU A 453 17.10 22.35 5.93
C GLU A 453 17.36 21.94 7.40
N ARG A 454 17.24 20.60 7.71
CA ARG A 454 17.22 20.17 9.10
C ARG A 454 18.18 19.06 9.44
N ASN A 455 19.43 19.40 9.44
CA ASN A 455 20.45 18.59 10.11
C ASN A 455 20.58 18.89 11.63
N ASP A 456 19.86 19.87 12.15
CA ASP A 456 20.00 20.35 13.53
C ASP A 456 18.89 19.90 14.51
N GLY A 457 17.93 19.11 14.03
CA GLY A 457 16.85 18.58 14.88
C GLY A 457 15.79 19.60 15.34
N GLN A 458 15.89 20.89 14.97
CA GLN A 458 14.95 21.92 15.39
C GLN A 458 13.84 22.15 14.37
N MET A 459 12.60 22.39 14.83
CA MET A 459 11.46 22.72 13.98
C MET A 459 11.51 24.19 13.59
N LYS A 460 11.89 24.50 12.35
CA LYS A 460 11.77 25.84 11.80
C LYS A 460 10.35 26.14 11.39
N LYS A 461 9.89 27.35 11.68
CA LYS A 461 8.66 27.89 11.11
C LYS A 461 8.93 28.32 9.68
N ASP A 462 7.99 28.01 8.75
CA ASP A 462 8.06 28.57 7.41
C ASP A 462 7.68 30.07 7.40
N GLU A 463 7.71 30.69 6.23
CA GLU A 463 7.35 32.09 6.05
C GLU A 463 5.91 32.42 6.48
N PHE A 464 5.03 31.41 6.60
CA PHE A 464 3.65 31.51 7.07
C PHE A 464 3.47 31.13 8.53
N GLY A 465 4.56 30.82 9.25
CA GLY A 465 4.51 30.46 10.66
C GLY A 465 4.05 29.01 10.94
N ASN A 466 3.99 28.17 9.89
CA ASN A 466 3.63 26.77 10.05
C ASN A 466 4.75 26.02 10.77
N ILE A 467 4.35 25.24 11.77
CA ILE A 467 5.24 24.34 12.49
C ILE A 467 4.88 22.93 12.02
N GLY A 468 5.82 22.22 11.42
CA GLY A 468 5.61 20.84 11.01
C GLY A 468 6.92 20.08 11.02
N GLY A 469 6.84 18.79 11.30
CA GLY A 469 7.97 17.91 11.08
C GLY A 469 8.32 17.83 9.62
N PRO A 470 9.52 17.42 9.27
CA PRO A 470 9.97 17.34 7.88
C PRO A 470 9.12 16.42 6.99
N TRP A 471 8.30 15.54 7.55
CA TRP A 471 7.43 14.59 6.85
C TRP A 471 6.10 15.15 6.36
N LEU A 472 5.65 16.22 6.97
CA LEU A 472 4.23 16.48 7.11
C LEU A 472 3.74 17.57 6.19
N ARG A 473 4.67 18.39 5.66
CA ARG A 473 4.32 19.59 4.92
C ARG A 473 4.02 19.37 3.45
N GLN A 474 4.52 18.30 2.88
CA GLN A 474 4.50 18.11 1.43
C GLN A 474 3.16 17.57 0.91
N PHE A 475 2.39 16.90 1.77
CA PHE A 475 1.08 16.36 1.47
C PHE A 475 0.06 16.72 2.54
N SER A 476 0.25 17.86 3.21
CA SER A 476 -0.67 18.29 4.25
C SER A 476 -2.08 18.46 3.69
N GLU A 477 -3.00 17.66 4.18
CA GLU A 477 -4.41 17.72 3.86
C GLU A 477 -5.13 18.51 4.96
N PHE A 478 -5.69 19.66 4.60
CA PHE A 478 -6.42 20.53 5.53
C PHE A 478 -7.93 20.43 5.35
N GLY A 479 -8.42 19.42 4.65
CA GLY A 479 -9.83 19.22 4.40
C GLY A 479 -10.30 17.80 4.71
N ARG A 480 -11.57 17.67 5.06
CA ARG A 480 -12.27 16.40 5.00
C ARG A 480 -12.76 16.18 3.58
N VAL A 481 -12.80 14.94 3.15
CA VAL A 481 -13.16 14.62 1.77
C VAL A 481 -14.41 13.76 1.70
N GLY A 482 -15.30 14.11 0.79
CA GLY A 482 -16.38 13.26 0.32
C GLY A 482 -16.09 12.79 -1.10
N THR A 483 -16.19 11.48 -1.36
CA THR A 483 -15.89 10.87 -2.66
C THR A 483 -16.95 9.87 -3.08
N LEU A 484 -17.20 9.79 -4.39
CA LEU A 484 -17.95 8.71 -5.04
C LEU A 484 -17.26 8.37 -6.34
N GLN A 485 -16.83 7.13 -6.49
CA GLN A 485 -16.13 6.63 -7.68
C GLN A 485 -16.89 5.48 -8.33
N ASP A 486 -17.05 5.55 -9.66
CA ASP A 486 -17.43 4.43 -10.53
C ASP A 486 -16.35 4.26 -11.58
N ARG A 487 -15.54 3.20 -11.45
CA ARG A 487 -14.43 2.92 -12.37
C ARG A 487 -13.54 4.15 -12.58
N ASN A 488 -13.53 4.70 -13.80
CA ASN A 488 -12.69 5.82 -14.23
C ASN A 488 -13.34 7.21 -14.05
N THR A 489 -14.44 7.30 -13.33
CA THR A 489 -15.16 8.55 -13.04
C THR A 489 -15.24 8.77 -11.54
N LEU A 490 -14.92 9.99 -11.09
CA LEU A 490 -14.88 10.33 -9.67
C LEU A 490 -15.53 11.68 -9.40
N LEU A 491 -16.41 11.73 -8.40
CA LEU A 491 -16.85 12.96 -7.73
C LEU A 491 -16.07 13.13 -6.44
N LEU A 492 -15.58 14.33 -6.18
CA LEU A 492 -14.95 14.64 -4.90
C LEU A 492 -15.21 16.09 -4.46
N THR A 493 -15.30 16.30 -3.14
CA THR A 493 -15.48 17.62 -2.51
C THR A 493 -14.76 17.66 -1.18
N TYR A 494 -14.39 18.85 -0.75
CA TYR A 494 -13.71 19.08 0.52
C TYR A 494 -14.49 19.97 1.47
N ALA A 495 -14.37 19.70 2.76
CA ALA A 495 -14.66 20.62 3.85
C ALA A 495 -13.36 21.12 4.45
N GLY A 496 -12.99 22.38 4.22
CA GLY A 496 -11.77 22.97 4.76
C GLY A 496 -11.80 23.07 6.28
N ARG A 497 -10.67 22.79 6.92
CA ARG A 497 -10.52 22.85 8.40
C ARG A 497 -9.17 23.46 8.80
N PRO A 498 -8.97 24.76 8.52
CA PRO A 498 -7.75 25.44 8.95
C PRO A 498 -7.68 25.52 10.48
N GLY A 499 -6.47 25.46 11.02
CA GLY A 499 -6.25 25.55 12.46
C GLY A 499 -6.50 24.26 13.24
N THR A 500 -6.81 23.14 12.56
CA THR A 500 -6.89 21.83 13.23
C THR A 500 -5.49 21.34 13.58
N ASP A 501 -5.34 20.77 14.79
CA ASP A 501 -4.14 20.03 15.13
C ASP A 501 -4.17 18.69 14.40
N SER A 502 -3.20 18.44 13.56
CA SER A 502 -2.93 17.10 13.14
C SER A 502 -1.77 16.56 13.98
N VAL A 503 -1.89 15.34 14.46
CA VAL A 503 -0.82 14.68 15.19
C VAL A 503 0.38 14.54 14.26
N GLY A 504 1.42 15.28 14.54
CA GLY A 504 2.60 15.33 13.70
C GLY A 504 2.45 16.14 12.41
N GLY A 505 1.29 16.76 12.13
CA GLY A 505 1.04 17.61 10.98
C GLY A 505 1.41 19.05 11.14
N GLY A 506 1.55 19.74 10.04
CA GLY A 506 1.64 21.18 10.02
C GLY A 506 0.33 21.79 10.51
N ARG A 507 0.40 22.71 11.45
CA ARG A 507 -0.71 23.55 11.87
C ARG A 507 -0.52 24.91 11.25
N VAL A 508 -1.52 25.34 10.47
CA VAL A 508 -1.60 26.74 10.09
C VAL A 508 -2.61 27.40 11.01
N SER A 509 -2.17 28.31 11.85
CA SER A 509 -3.11 29.06 12.67
C SER A 509 -4.00 29.91 11.77
N LYS A 510 -5.28 30.05 12.16
CA LYS A 510 -6.29 30.73 11.30
C LYS A 510 -5.88 32.14 10.89
N ASP A 511 -5.20 32.86 11.78
CA ASP A 511 -4.69 34.21 11.53
C ASP A 511 -3.59 34.28 10.47
N LYS A 512 -2.96 33.15 10.13
CA LYS A 512 -1.91 33.04 9.11
C LYS A 512 -2.40 32.57 7.75
N VAL A 513 -3.69 32.25 7.63
CA VAL A 513 -4.26 31.84 6.35
C VAL A 513 -4.34 33.03 5.42
N GLN A 514 -3.72 32.93 4.26
CA GLN A 514 -3.80 33.92 3.17
C GLN A 514 -4.49 33.34 1.93
N ARG A 515 -4.37 32.04 1.74
CA ARG A 515 -5.01 31.30 0.66
C ARG A 515 -5.47 29.95 1.18
N ALA A 516 -6.70 29.56 0.85
CA ALA A 516 -7.22 28.24 1.14
C ALA A 516 -8.01 27.74 -0.07
N SER A 517 -7.63 26.56 -0.58
CA SER A 517 -8.10 26.08 -1.86
C SER A 517 -8.28 24.57 -1.86
N ALA A 518 -9.35 24.09 -2.50
CA ALA A 518 -9.30 22.76 -3.08
C ALA A 518 -8.36 22.82 -4.30
N ALA A 519 -7.39 21.95 -4.36
CA ALA A 519 -6.36 21.97 -5.38
C ALA A 519 -6.20 20.60 -6.03
N MET A 520 -6.10 20.57 -7.37
CA MET A 520 -5.80 19.37 -8.14
C MET A 520 -4.42 19.53 -8.74
N PHE A 521 -3.49 18.69 -8.30
CA PHE A 521 -2.10 18.71 -8.70
C PHE A 521 -1.85 17.71 -9.81
N LEU A 522 -1.31 18.17 -10.93
CA LEU A 522 -0.71 17.34 -11.94
C LEU A 522 0.81 17.39 -11.78
N PHE A 523 1.38 16.33 -11.21
CA PHE A 523 2.81 16.12 -11.23
C PHE A 523 3.19 15.47 -12.56
N ARG A 524 4.07 16.13 -13.30
CA ARG A 524 4.71 15.58 -14.49
C ARG A 524 6.07 16.23 -14.70
N TRP A 525 7.00 15.45 -15.18
CA TRP A 525 8.37 15.91 -15.35
C TRP A 525 8.58 16.58 -16.71
N THR A 526 7.83 17.65 -16.97
CA THR A 526 7.96 18.46 -18.18
C THR A 526 7.83 19.93 -17.81
N ASP A 527 8.48 20.80 -18.55
CA ASP A 527 8.42 22.25 -18.30
C ASP A 527 7.32 22.98 -19.11
N GLY A 528 6.66 22.28 -20.03
CA GLY A 528 5.70 22.85 -20.97
C GLY A 528 4.24 22.78 -20.53
N THR A 529 3.38 23.45 -21.29
CA THR A 529 1.92 23.33 -21.23
C THR A 529 1.37 22.36 -22.27
N ASP A 530 2.24 21.64 -22.96
CA ASP A 530 1.86 20.70 -24.01
C ASP A 530 0.89 19.64 -23.49
N GLY A 531 -0.17 19.36 -24.29
CA GLY A 531 -1.24 18.43 -23.91
C GLY A 531 -2.15 18.94 -22.78
N LEU A 532 -2.15 20.23 -22.49
CA LEU A 532 -3.11 20.87 -21.58
C LEU A 532 -4.09 21.72 -22.37
N PHE A 533 -5.37 21.56 -22.04
CA PHE A 533 -6.45 22.28 -22.70
C PHE A 533 -7.48 22.77 -21.65
N VAL A 534 -8.09 23.91 -21.92
CA VAL A 534 -9.33 24.33 -21.25
C VAL A 534 -10.45 24.15 -22.28
N ASN A 535 -11.37 23.24 -21.99
CA ASN A 535 -12.32 22.74 -22.97
C ASN A 535 -11.60 22.20 -24.21
N ARG A 536 -11.69 22.88 -25.37
CA ARG A 536 -10.99 22.51 -26.60
C ARG A 536 -9.77 23.39 -26.89
N GLU A 537 -9.58 24.46 -26.12
CA GLU A 537 -8.55 25.45 -26.34
C GLU A 537 -7.22 25.04 -25.68
N PRO A 538 -6.12 24.92 -26.42
CA PRO A 538 -4.82 24.66 -25.84
C PRO A 538 -4.41 25.72 -24.83
N VAL A 539 -3.86 25.30 -23.71
CA VAL A 539 -3.25 26.21 -22.72
C VAL A 539 -1.87 26.66 -23.22
N ARG A 540 -1.77 27.88 -23.74
CA ARG A 540 -0.52 28.42 -24.27
C ARG A 540 0.40 28.99 -23.20
N SER A 541 -0.18 29.47 -22.10
CA SER A 541 0.58 30.06 -20.99
C SER A 541 -0.15 29.86 -19.66
N LEU A 542 0.60 29.92 -18.59
CA LEU A 542 0.11 29.91 -17.20
C LEU A 542 0.59 31.18 -16.48
N PRO A 543 -0.20 31.77 -15.56
CA PRO A 543 -1.49 31.25 -15.07
C PRO A 543 -2.66 31.44 -16.05
N ARG A 544 -3.66 30.57 -15.97
CA ARG A 544 -4.90 30.64 -16.75
C ARG A 544 -6.13 30.56 -15.83
N GLU A 545 -7.00 31.54 -15.89
CA GLU A 545 -8.30 31.49 -15.18
C GLU A 545 -9.28 30.55 -15.90
N LEU A 546 -10.05 29.78 -15.15
CA LEU A 546 -11.13 28.94 -15.63
C LEU A 546 -12.49 29.58 -15.29
N ALA A 547 -13.37 29.67 -16.27
CA ALA A 547 -14.74 30.08 -16.07
C ALA A 547 -15.57 28.96 -15.40
N PRO A 548 -16.69 29.30 -14.76
CA PRO A 548 -17.63 28.29 -14.27
C PRO A 548 -18.09 27.36 -15.40
N GLY A 549 -17.91 26.07 -15.21
CA GLY A 549 -18.30 25.07 -16.20
C GLY A 549 -17.15 24.58 -17.09
N ASP A 550 -16.02 25.26 -17.08
CA ASP A 550 -14.87 24.82 -17.85
C ASP A 550 -14.31 23.50 -17.36
N TRP A 551 -13.79 22.72 -18.31
CA TRP A 551 -13.03 21.50 -18.07
C TRP A 551 -11.55 21.74 -18.35
N TRP A 552 -10.70 21.27 -17.45
CA TRP A 552 -9.26 21.13 -17.71
C TRP A 552 -9.00 19.72 -18.23
N PHE A 553 -8.54 19.61 -19.48
CA PHE A 553 -8.16 18.37 -20.13
C PHE A 553 -6.65 18.20 -20.20
N ILE A 554 -6.23 16.95 -20.11
CA ILE A 554 -4.84 16.53 -20.16
C ILE A 554 -4.76 15.40 -21.18
N GLU A 555 -3.89 15.58 -22.19
CA GLU A 555 -3.51 14.56 -23.16
C GLU A 555 -2.05 14.18 -22.93
N ASP A 556 -1.79 12.90 -22.70
CA ASP A 556 -0.45 12.38 -22.54
C ASP A 556 -0.29 11.05 -23.27
N GLY A 557 0.04 11.14 -24.57
CA GLY A 557 0.07 9.98 -25.46
C GLY A 557 -1.33 9.39 -25.62
N ASP A 558 -1.46 8.11 -25.30
CA ASP A 558 -2.74 7.40 -25.38
C ASP A 558 -3.60 7.52 -24.12
N VAL A 559 -3.16 8.27 -23.09
CA VAL A 559 -3.90 8.48 -21.84
C VAL A 559 -4.49 9.87 -21.77
N TYR A 560 -5.73 9.96 -21.35
CA TYR A 560 -6.53 11.16 -21.25
C TYR A 560 -7.07 11.36 -19.86
N ALA A 561 -7.04 12.60 -19.37
CA ALA A 561 -7.68 12.98 -18.12
C ALA A 561 -8.49 14.26 -18.31
N ALA A 562 -9.56 14.41 -17.55
CA ALA A 562 -10.36 15.62 -17.51
C ALA A 562 -10.74 15.93 -16.06
N VAL A 563 -10.66 17.22 -15.71
CA VAL A 563 -11.00 17.73 -14.39
C VAL A 563 -11.94 18.92 -14.53
N ARG A 564 -13.11 18.85 -13.96
CA ARG A 564 -14.04 19.98 -13.88
C ARG A 564 -14.12 20.49 -12.46
N PRO A 565 -13.69 21.72 -12.18
CA PRO A 565 -13.94 22.34 -10.89
C PRO A 565 -15.44 22.60 -10.71
N LEU A 566 -15.97 22.29 -9.54
CA LEU A 566 -17.33 22.61 -9.15
C LEU A 566 -17.47 24.11 -8.80
N ALA A 567 -18.67 24.62 -8.65
CA ALA A 567 -18.87 25.97 -8.17
C ALA A 567 -18.30 26.10 -6.74
N ALA A 568 -17.40 27.07 -6.52
CA ALA A 568 -16.77 27.28 -5.23
C ALA A 568 -17.38 28.48 -4.49
N THR A 569 -17.59 28.34 -3.19
CA THR A 569 -17.89 29.46 -2.30
C THR A 569 -16.64 30.32 -2.12
N ARG A 570 -16.72 31.58 -2.47
CA ARG A 570 -15.66 32.56 -2.24
C ARG A 570 -15.91 33.26 -0.91
N LEU A 571 -15.37 32.69 0.17
CA LEU A 571 -15.51 33.29 1.51
C LEU A 571 -14.84 34.67 1.56
N ARG A 572 -13.68 34.78 0.91
CA ARG A 572 -13.00 36.07 0.78
C ARG A 572 -12.03 36.06 -0.42
N GLY A 573 -12.44 36.71 -1.50
CA GLY A 573 -11.64 36.78 -2.74
C GLY A 573 -11.42 35.42 -3.39
N GLY A 574 -10.47 35.36 -4.30
CA GLY A 574 -10.03 34.13 -4.94
C GLY A 574 -10.70 33.82 -6.27
N LYS A 575 -10.06 32.91 -7.00
CA LYS A 575 -10.43 32.51 -8.35
C LYS A 575 -10.27 31.00 -8.54
N THR A 576 -10.70 30.51 -9.69
CA THR A 576 -10.32 29.17 -10.16
C THR A 576 -9.22 29.34 -11.19
N MET A 577 -8.01 28.85 -10.87
CA MET A 577 -6.81 29.17 -11.63
C MET A 577 -5.98 27.90 -11.90
N LEU A 578 -5.54 27.75 -13.14
CA LEU A 578 -4.40 26.88 -13.46
C LEU A 578 -3.11 27.67 -13.25
N GLU A 579 -2.21 27.15 -12.44
CA GLU A 579 -0.93 27.78 -12.15
C GLU A 579 0.22 26.79 -12.35
N LYS A 580 1.38 27.29 -12.79
CA LYS A 580 2.61 26.52 -12.83
C LYS A 580 3.32 26.62 -11.49
N ARG A 581 3.72 25.47 -10.96
CA ARG A 581 4.63 25.32 -9.83
C ARG A 581 5.87 24.57 -10.29
N THR A 582 6.88 24.45 -9.45
CA THR A 582 8.19 23.90 -9.86
C THR A 582 8.10 22.60 -10.65
N ARG A 583 7.27 21.65 -10.21
CA ARG A 583 7.09 20.33 -10.86
C ARG A 583 5.63 19.98 -11.08
N HIS A 584 4.73 20.93 -10.85
CA HIS A 584 3.29 20.73 -10.96
C HIS A 584 2.67 21.77 -11.85
N VAL A 585 1.59 21.36 -12.51
CA VAL A 585 0.52 22.27 -12.92
C VAL A 585 -0.62 22.04 -11.94
N VAL A 586 -1.13 23.10 -11.33
CA VAL A 586 -2.10 23.00 -10.26
C VAL A 586 -3.34 23.77 -10.63
N LEU A 587 -4.49 23.11 -10.55
CA LEU A 587 -5.78 23.75 -10.63
C LEU A 587 -6.23 24.11 -9.21
N TYR A 588 -6.10 25.36 -8.84
CA TYR A 588 -6.57 25.91 -7.58
C TYR A 588 -8.02 26.36 -7.70
N GLN A 589 -8.84 26.00 -6.74
CA GLN A 589 -10.18 26.47 -6.56
C GLN A 589 -10.25 27.17 -5.19
N ASP A 590 -10.02 28.46 -5.17
CA ASP A 590 -9.86 29.21 -3.93
C ASP A 590 -11.22 29.37 -3.22
N ASN A 591 -11.28 29.02 -1.93
CA ASN A 591 -12.33 29.50 -1.03
C ASN A 591 -11.90 30.82 -0.38
N VAL A 592 -10.60 31.02 -0.19
CA VAL A 592 -10.01 32.24 0.34
C VAL A 592 -8.75 32.61 -0.46
N ALA A 593 -8.62 33.90 -0.80
CA ALA A 593 -7.38 34.51 -1.28
C ALA A 593 -7.36 35.97 -0.83
N ALA A 594 -6.93 36.20 0.42
CA ALA A 594 -6.92 37.52 1.03
C ALA A 594 -5.93 37.59 2.19
N LYS A 595 -5.35 38.76 2.42
CA LYS A 595 -4.43 38.97 3.54
C LYS A 595 -5.09 38.98 4.91
N ASN A 596 -6.39 39.24 4.97
CA ASN A 596 -7.17 39.27 6.22
C ASN A 596 -8.41 38.40 6.09
N ILE A 597 -8.53 37.45 6.99
CA ILE A 597 -9.64 36.49 7.05
C ILE A 597 -10.48 36.62 8.35
N THR A 598 -10.30 37.72 9.09
CA THR A 598 -11.09 37.98 10.32
C THR A 598 -12.57 37.87 10.03
N GLY A 599 -13.30 37.18 10.91
CA GLY A 599 -14.76 37.00 10.80
C GLY A 599 -15.20 35.74 10.04
N ILE A 600 -14.28 34.95 9.44
CA ILE A 600 -14.63 33.64 8.87
C ILE A 600 -14.72 32.62 10.02
N THR A 601 -15.92 32.10 10.27
CA THR A 601 -16.19 31.10 11.32
C THR A 601 -15.82 29.69 10.90
N ASP A 602 -15.74 28.76 11.84
CA ASP A 602 -15.54 27.33 11.54
C ASP A 602 -16.68 26.76 10.69
N ALA A 603 -17.91 27.23 10.94
CA ALA A 603 -19.06 26.86 10.13
C ALA A 603 -18.92 27.35 8.67
N ASP A 604 -18.43 28.57 8.46
CA ASP A 604 -18.19 29.09 7.10
C ASP A 604 -17.17 28.24 6.34
N TRP A 605 -16.08 27.83 7.01
CA TRP A 605 -15.06 26.95 6.40
C TRP A 605 -15.66 25.61 5.96
N ILE A 606 -16.46 24.98 6.81
CA ILE A 606 -17.10 23.71 6.47
C ILE A 606 -18.16 23.89 5.39
N LYS A 607 -18.94 24.96 5.45
CA LYS A 607 -19.97 25.28 4.45
C LYS A 607 -19.38 25.67 3.09
N ALA A 608 -18.15 26.16 3.05
CA ALA A 608 -17.52 26.61 1.80
C ALA A 608 -17.42 25.47 0.78
N ARG A 609 -18.17 25.59 -0.32
CA ARG A 609 -18.24 24.62 -1.41
C ARG A 609 -16.99 24.67 -2.25
N ASN A 610 -16.61 23.53 -2.75
CA ASN A 610 -15.52 23.29 -3.67
C ASN A 610 -15.57 21.85 -4.16
N GLY A 611 -14.63 21.45 -5.00
CA GLY A 611 -14.49 20.07 -5.41
C GLY A 611 -14.31 19.89 -6.92
N PHE A 612 -14.31 18.65 -7.36
CA PHE A 612 -14.00 18.30 -8.72
C PHE A 612 -14.80 17.09 -9.20
N VAL A 613 -15.09 17.08 -10.51
CA VAL A 613 -15.39 15.87 -11.25
C VAL A 613 -14.14 15.47 -12.00
N VAL A 614 -13.72 14.21 -11.91
CA VAL A 614 -12.54 13.68 -12.59
C VAL A 614 -12.96 12.53 -13.48
N GLU A 615 -12.49 12.57 -14.73
CA GLU A 615 -12.64 11.50 -15.71
C GLU A 615 -11.27 11.09 -16.22
N MET A 616 -11.04 9.78 -16.28
CA MET A 616 -9.88 9.20 -16.93
C MET A 616 -10.30 8.39 -18.13
N GLY A 617 -9.40 8.23 -19.10
CA GLY A 617 -9.63 7.40 -20.26
C GLY A 617 -8.35 7.11 -21.03
N ASP A 618 -8.45 6.27 -22.01
CA ASP A 618 -7.37 6.00 -22.96
C ASP A 618 -7.89 5.88 -24.40
N LYS A 619 -6.96 5.85 -25.33
CA LYS A 619 -7.26 5.72 -26.76
C LYS A 619 -8.00 4.44 -27.08
N ALA A 620 -7.75 3.35 -26.36
CA ALA A 620 -8.45 2.08 -26.58
C ALA A 620 -9.94 2.17 -26.21
N GLU A 621 -10.28 3.02 -25.21
CA GLU A 621 -11.65 3.24 -24.73
C GLU A 621 -12.39 4.28 -25.59
N PHE A 622 -11.71 5.34 -26.02
CA PHE A 622 -12.35 6.49 -26.66
C PHE A 622 -12.02 6.67 -28.15
N GLY A 623 -11.04 5.95 -28.69
CA GLY A 623 -10.57 6.06 -30.06
C GLY A 623 -9.60 7.23 -30.28
N SER A 624 -9.91 8.42 -29.75
CA SER A 624 -9.07 9.62 -29.85
C SER A 624 -9.29 10.57 -28.69
N PHE A 625 -8.34 11.51 -28.48
CA PHE A 625 -8.48 12.56 -27.51
C PHE A 625 -9.68 13.49 -27.81
N ALA A 626 -9.90 13.83 -29.08
CA ALA A 626 -11.04 14.63 -29.48
C ALA A 626 -12.38 13.94 -29.14
N ALA A 627 -12.49 12.65 -29.39
CA ALA A 627 -13.68 11.88 -29.00
C ALA A 627 -13.88 11.79 -27.49
N PHE A 628 -12.78 11.71 -26.71
CA PHE A 628 -12.82 11.84 -25.26
C PHE A 628 -13.37 13.21 -24.84
N GLN A 629 -12.81 14.31 -25.39
CA GLN A 629 -13.28 15.65 -25.10
C GLN A 629 -14.77 15.82 -25.43
N ASP A 630 -15.22 15.36 -26.62
CA ASP A 630 -16.62 15.44 -27.04
C ASP A 630 -17.55 14.76 -26.05
N LYS A 631 -17.19 13.55 -25.64
CA LYS A 631 -18.00 12.76 -24.73
C LYS A 631 -18.07 13.37 -23.33
N ILE A 632 -16.95 13.93 -22.84
CA ILE A 632 -16.90 14.56 -21.52
C ILE A 632 -17.65 15.90 -21.52
N LEU A 633 -17.47 16.74 -22.56
CA LEU A 633 -18.14 18.02 -22.68
C LEU A 633 -19.68 17.89 -22.81
N ALA A 634 -20.16 16.78 -23.37
CA ALA A 634 -21.59 16.47 -23.41
C ALA A 634 -22.16 16.07 -22.04
N GLY A 635 -21.31 15.82 -21.06
CA GLY A 635 -21.72 15.42 -19.71
C GLY A 635 -22.32 16.57 -18.91
N LYS A 636 -23.34 16.25 -18.11
CA LYS A 636 -24.03 17.23 -17.25
C LYS A 636 -23.58 17.07 -15.81
N VAL A 637 -23.07 18.16 -15.23
CA VAL A 637 -22.75 18.27 -13.80
C VAL A 637 -23.83 19.13 -13.12
N THR A 638 -24.39 18.63 -12.04
CA THR A 638 -25.30 19.37 -11.16
C THR A 638 -24.68 19.41 -9.77
N ALA A 639 -24.56 20.59 -9.20
CA ALA A 639 -24.15 20.78 -7.83
C ALA A 639 -25.20 21.65 -7.14
N ASP A 640 -25.81 21.15 -6.07
CA ASP A 640 -26.83 21.84 -5.31
C ASP A 640 -26.19 22.78 -4.28
N GLU A 641 -26.92 23.88 -4.01
CA GLU A 641 -26.52 24.92 -3.06
C GLU A 641 -27.29 24.82 -1.74
N ALA A 642 -28.10 23.78 -1.54
CA ALA A 642 -29.04 23.67 -0.44
C ALA A 642 -28.38 23.89 0.94
N ASP A 643 -28.62 23.52 2.00
CA ASP A 643 -28.36 23.78 3.42
C ASP A 643 -26.93 24.21 3.83
N GLY A 644 -25.97 24.27 2.94
CA GLY A 644 -24.59 24.69 3.23
C GLY A 644 -23.71 23.64 3.87
N PHE A 645 -24.16 22.70 4.66
CA PHE A 645 -23.37 21.58 5.18
C PHE A 645 -23.43 20.35 4.26
N THR A 646 -24.55 20.16 3.57
CA THR A 646 -24.70 19.05 2.62
C THR A 646 -24.11 19.45 1.26
N ARG A 647 -23.36 18.55 0.69
CA ARG A 647 -22.82 18.63 -0.66
C ARG A 647 -23.57 17.65 -1.53
N HIS A 648 -24.43 18.17 -2.41
CA HIS A 648 -25.05 17.38 -3.47
C HIS A 648 -24.29 17.58 -4.76
N ILE A 649 -23.78 16.52 -5.34
CA ILE A 649 -23.08 16.51 -6.62
C ILE A 649 -23.62 15.35 -7.43
N ALA A 650 -24.12 15.65 -8.62
CA ALA A 650 -24.52 14.64 -9.59
C ALA A 650 -23.77 14.86 -10.92
N TYR A 651 -23.38 13.77 -11.55
CA TYR A 651 -22.75 13.78 -12.87
C TYR A 651 -23.41 12.73 -13.76
N GLU A 652 -23.77 13.13 -14.96
CA GLU A 652 -24.39 12.27 -15.96
C GLU A 652 -23.63 12.37 -17.28
N ARG A 653 -23.26 11.22 -17.84
CA ARG A 653 -22.57 11.12 -19.12
C ARG A 653 -22.94 9.81 -19.83
N GLY A 654 -23.76 9.92 -20.86
CA GLY A 654 -24.29 8.74 -21.54
C GLY A 654 -25.13 7.87 -20.60
N ASP A 655 -24.74 6.63 -20.46
CA ASP A 655 -25.34 5.63 -19.54
C ASP A 655 -24.83 5.67 -18.11
N ARG A 656 -23.87 6.55 -17.84
CA ARG A 656 -23.25 6.69 -16.51
C ARG A 656 -23.87 7.84 -15.74
N ARG A 657 -24.28 7.55 -14.52
CA ARG A 657 -24.78 8.54 -13.58
C ARG A 657 -24.23 8.28 -12.19
N LEU A 658 -23.58 9.28 -11.62
CA LEU A 658 -23.14 9.31 -10.21
C LEU A 658 -23.95 10.37 -9.47
N ASP A 659 -24.40 10.05 -8.26
CA ASP A 659 -25.18 10.96 -7.40
C ASP A 659 -24.71 10.80 -5.96
N MET A 660 -24.17 11.87 -5.39
CA MET A 660 -23.60 11.91 -4.04
C MET A 660 -24.19 13.06 -3.24
N ARG A 661 -24.73 12.73 -2.04
CA ARG A 661 -25.05 13.70 -0.99
C ARG A 661 -24.22 13.39 0.24
N TRP A 662 -23.30 14.27 0.55
CA TRP A 662 -22.34 14.13 1.64
C TRP A 662 -22.43 15.29 2.61
N HIS A 663 -22.50 15.00 3.91
CA HIS A 663 -22.54 16.02 4.95
C HIS A 663 -21.11 16.40 5.37
N ALA A 664 -20.69 17.62 5.07
CA ALA A 664 -19.32 18.10 5.19
C ALA A 664 -18.77 18.14 6.63
N TYR A 665 -19.63 18.16 7.64
CA TYR A 665 -19.23 18.16 9.04
C TYR A 665 -19.24 16.76 9.65
N THR A 666 -20.33 16.00 9.50
CA THR A 666 -20.46 14.65 10.06
C THR A 666 -19.80 13.58 9.20
N GLU A 667 -19.42 13.91 7.96
CA GLU A 667 -18.84 12.99 6.96
C GLU A 667 -19.78 11.84 6.54
N GLU A 668 -21.05 11.93 6.90
CA GLU A 668 -22.07 10.95 6.53
C GLU A 668 -22.55 11.16 5.10
N TYR A 669 -22.97 10.09 4.47
CA TYR A 669 -23.56 10.10 3.14
C TYR A 669 -25.05 9.81 3.23
N ALA A 670 -25.87 10.81 2.89
CA ALA A 670 -27.32 10.62 2.73
C ALA A 670 -27.64 9.89 1.41
N THR A 671 -26.81 10.06 0.39
CA THR A 671 -26.96 9.40 -0.90
C THR A 671 -25.59 9.07 -1.48
N ARG A 672 -25.47 7.83 -1.96
CA ARG A 672 -24.38 7.36 -2.82
C ARG A 672 -24.98 6.44 -3.86
N LYS A 673 -25.15 6.92 -5.09
CA LYS A 673 -25.79 6.15 -6.16
C LYS A 673 -24.93 6.12 -7.41
N ILE A 674 -24.83 4.95 -8.02
CA ILE A 674 -24.23 4.71 -9.33
C ILE A 674 -25.32 4.13 -10.22
N ASN A 675 -25.63 4.82 -11.33
CA ASN A 675 -26.68 4.45 -12.28
C ASN A 675 -28.05 4.20 -11.59
N GLY A 676 -28.38 5.07 -10.63
CA GLY A 676 -29.64 5.02 -9.88
C GLY A 676 -29.69 3.97 -8.76
N ARG A 677 -28.69 3.11 -8.65
CA ARG A 677 -28.59 2.10 -7.59
C ARG A 677 -27.69 2.60 -6.47
N ASP A 678 -28.01 2.24 -5.24
CA ASP A 678 -27.15 2.57 -4.11
C ASP A 678 -25.77 1.91 -4.30
N ASP A 679 -24.72 2.69 -4.07
CA ASP A 679 -23.33 2.19 -4.02
C ASP A 679 -23.07 1.64 -2.61
N PRO A 680 -23.03 0.31 -2.43
CA PRO A 680 -22.95 -0.29 -1.11
C PRO A 680 -21.58 -0.04 -0.48
N TRP A 681 -21.56 0.05 0.83
CA TRP A 681 -20.33 -0.02 1.59
C TRP A 681 -19.76 -1.43 1.51
N PRO A 682 -18.53 -1.60 1.06
CA PRO A 682 -17.93 -2.92 1.01
C PRO A 682 -17.82 -3.46 2.45
N ARG A 683 -18.30 -4.65 2.69
CA ARG A 683 -18.10 -5.35 3.96
C ARG A 683 -16.71 -5.96 4.03
N PHE A 684 -16.20 -6.40 2.88
CA PHE A 684 -14.93 -7.10 2.71
C PHE A 684 -14.19 -6.59 1.47
N ALA A 685 -12.96 -7.09 1.27
CA ALA A 685 -12.23 -6.85 0.03
C ALA A 685 -12.79 -7.67 -1.13
N GLN A 686 -12.86 -7.04 -2.31
CA GLN A 686 -13.34 -7.65 -3.54
C GLN A 686 -12.61 -7.09 -4.76
N SER A 687 -12.15 -7.97 -5.62
CA SER A 687 -11.68 -7.69 -6.97
C SER A 687 -12.09 -8.83 -7.91
N PRO A 688 -11.87 -8.73 -9.23
CA PRO A 688 -12.11 -9.85 -10.14
C PRO A 688 -11.29 -11.11 -9.81
N GLU A 689 -10.10 -10.96 -9.24
CA GLU A 689 -9.20 -12.06 -8.91
C GLU A 689 -9.29 -12.55 -7.47
N PHE A 690 -9.82 -11.73 -6.56
CA PHE A 690 -9.80 -12.02 -5.14
C PHE A 690 -11.05 -11.51 -4.43
N ALA A 691 -11.59 -12.34 -3.54
CA ALA A 691 -12.70 -11.94 -2.69
C ALA A 691 -12.60 -12.54 -1.29
N VAL A 692 -13.20 -11.83 -0.34
CA VAL A 692 -13.39 -12.24 1.05
C VAL A 692 -14.89 -12.25 1.33
N SER A 693 -15.40 -13.26 2.05
CA SER A 693 -16.79 -13.30 2.49
C SER A 693 -16.97 -14.20 3.70
N ASP A 694 -18.06 -13.99 4.43
CA ASP A 694 -18.56 -14.86 5.49
C ASP A 694 -19.95 -15.46 5.15
N SER A 695 -20.40 -15.33 3.92
CA SER A 695 -21.69 -15.85 3.46
C SER A 695 -21.74 -17.36 3.32
N GLY A 696 -20.60 -18.05 3.39
CA GLY A 696 -20.46 -19.46 3.07
C GLY A 696 -20.36 -19.75 1.58
N GLN A 697 -20.47 -18.73 0.73
CA GLN A 697 -20.35 -18.81 -0.73
C GLN A 697 -19.47 -17.67 -1.25
N LEU A 698 -18.49 -18.00 -2.08
CA LEU A 698 -17.62 -17.08 -2.77
C LEU A 698 -17.49 -17.46 -4.24
N ALA A 699 -17.47 -16.48 -5.11
CA ALA A 699 -17.18 -16.69 -6.51
C ALA A 699 -16.19 -15.62 -7.00
N VAL A 700 -15.14 -16.05 -7.70
CA VAL A 700 -14.11 -15.20 -8.27
C VAL A 700 -13.78 -15.76 -9.65
N LYS A 701 -14.06 -14.98 -10.71
CA LYS A 701 -13.91 -15.47 -12.08
C LYS A 701 -14.55 -16.85 -12.28
N ASN A 702 -13.73 -17.85 -12.62
CA ASN A 702 -14.12 -19.21 -12.92
C ASN A 702 -13.99 -20.18 -11.71
N ALA A 703 -13.84 -19.63 -10.52
CA ALA A 703 -13.77 -20.44 -9.28
C ALA A 703 -14.91 -20.10 -8.32
N LYS A 704 -15.38 -21.13 -7.61
CA LYS A 704 -16.39 -21.00 -6.57
C LYS A 704 -15.93 -21.75 -5.31
N LEU A 705 -16.11 -21.12 -4.17
CA LEU A 705 -15.84 -21.71 -2.85
C LEU A 705 -17.13 -21.80 -2.05
N SER A 706 -17.43 -22.97 -1.54
CA SER A 706 -18.53 -23.21 -0.62
C SER A 706 -18.00 -23.71 0.72
N THR A 707 -18.53 -23.16 1.81
CA THR A 707 -18.15 -23.48 3.19
C THR A 707 -19.30 -23.17 4.16
N THR A 708 -19.04 -23.18 5.46
CA THR A 708 -20.03 -22.86 6.49
C THR A 708 -20.33 -21.34 6.51
N PRO A 709 -21.60 -20.92 6.43
CA PRO A 709 -21.98 -19.53 6.64
C PRO A 709 -21.55 -18.99 8.02
N GLY A 710 -21.25 -17.69 8.09
CA GLY A 710 -20.83 -17.01 9.32
C GLY A 710 -19.33 -17.16 9.63
N LYS A 711 -18.57 -17.88 8.80
CA LYS A 711 -17.11 -18.00 8.90
C LYS A 711 -16.44 -17.35 7.71
N THR A 712 -15.53 -16.43 7.99
CA THR A 712 -14.80 -15.72 6.93
C THR A 712 -13.89 -16.67 6.17
N THR A 713 -13.93 -16.59 4.84
CA THR A 713 -13.01 -17.30 3.93
C THR A 713 -12.57 -16.37 2.81
N TRP A 714 -11.45 -16.71 2.18
CA TRP A 714 -10.93 -15.95 1.05
C TRP A 714 -10.77 -16.87 -0.16
N LEU A 715 -10.97 -16.34 -1.34
CA LEU A 715 -10.78 -17.04 -2.60
C LEU A 715 -9.95 -16.16 -3.55
N LEU A 716 -8.89 -16.76 -4.11
CA LEU A 716 -8.04 -16.18 -5.14
C LEU A 716 -8.14 -17.05 -6.42
N SER A 717 -8.26 -16.38 -7.57
CA SER A 717 -8.17 -16.99 -8.88
C SER A 717 -7.08 -16.32 -9.69
N CYS A 718 -6.02 -17.04 -10.00
CA CYS A 718 -4.93 -16.57 -10.85
C CYS A 718 -4.91 -17.37 -12.16
N GLU A 719 -5.61 -16.85 -13.18
CA GLU A 719 -5.78 -17.54 -14.47
C GLU A 719 -4.48 -17.79 -15.22
N PRO A 720 -3.50 -16.86 -15.27
CA PRO A 720 -2.25 -17.09 -16.00
C PRO A 720 -1.48 -18.30 -15.50
N SER A 721 -1.39 -18.48 -14.18
CA SER A 721 -0.78 -19.66 -13.57
C SER A 721 -1.74 -20.84 -13.43
N ARG A 722 -3.00 -20.69 -13.87
CA ARG A 722 -4.06 -21.69 -13.69
C ARG A 722 -4.14 -22.19 -12.25
N THR A 723 -4.08 -21.25 -11.29
CA THR A 723 -4.05 -21.55 -9.86
C THR A 723 -5.23 -20.89 -9.15
N TRP A 724 -5.92 -21.69 -8.34
CA TRP A 724 -7.05 -21.27 -7.51
C TRP A 724 -6.73 -21.59 -6.06
N VAL A 725 -6.92 -20.61 -5.18
CA VAL A 725 -6.54 -20.77 -3.77
C VAL A 725 -7.70 -20.42 -2.85
N ALA A 726 -8.11 -21.39 -2.07
CA ALA A 726 -9.05 -21.20 -0.97
C ALA A 726 -8.27 -21.02 0.33
N TYR A 727 -8.65 -20.01 1.11
CA TYR A 727 -8.06 -19.72 2.41
C TYR A 727 -9.10 -19.89 3.51
N GLN A 728 -8.74 -20.62 4.56
CA GLN A 728 -9.49 -20.79 5.79
C GLN A 728 -8.74 -20.11 6.94
N PRO A 729 -9.07 -18.84 7.28
CA PRO A 729 -8.33 -18.06 8.26
C PRO A 729 -8.87 -18.19 9.71
N ASN A 730 -9.82 -19.09 9.97
CA ASN A 730 -10.40 -19.23 11.31
C ASN A 730 -9.56 -20.23 12.12
N ALA A 731 -8.89 -19.74 13.15
CA ALA A 731 -7.91 -20.50 13.92
C ALA A 731 -8.50 -21.53 14.89
N ASP A 732 -9.78 -21.41 15.22
CA ASP A 732 -10.51 -22.17 16.25
C ASP A 732 -11.39 -23.30 15.71
N VAL A 733 -11.54 -23.39 14.38
CA VAL A 733 -12.45 -24.34 13.76
C VAL A 733 -11.92 -24.88 12.44
N ALA A 734 -12.14 -26.18 12.19
CA ALA A 734 -12.01 -26.77 10.86
C ALA A 734 -13.36 -26.72 10.15
N LEU A 735 -13.37 -26.28 8.90
CA LEU A 735 -14.58 -26.04 8.11
C LEU A 735 -14.72 -27.08 6.99
N PRO A 736 -15.96 -27.49 6.62
CA PRO A 736 -16.15 -28.09 5.33
C PRO A 736 -15.81 -27.13 4.22
N LEU A 737 -15.13 -27.60 3.19
CA LEU A 737 -14.65 -26.79 2.08
C LEU A 737 -14.93 -27.50 0.76
N SER A 738 -15.52 -26.78 -0.20
CA SER A 738 -15.68 -27.24 -1.57
C SER A 738 -15.21 -26.13 -2.51
N LEU A 739 -14.09 -26.38 -3.18
CA LEU A 739 -13.54 -25.50 -4.21
C LEU A 739 -13.84 -26.09 -5.58
N ASP A 740 -14.67 -25.40 -6.35
CA ASP A 740 -14.99 -25.73 -7.73
C ASP A 740 -14.25 -24.79 -8.66
N CYS A 741 -13.39 -25.31 -9.52
CA CYS A 741 -12.52 -24.59 -10.43
C CYS A 741 -12.30 -25.37 -11.72
N PRO A 742 -11.72 -24.78 -12.78
CA PRO A 742 -11.46 -25.48 -14.06
C PRO A 742 -10.62 -26.76 -13.94
N ALA A 743 -9.80 -26.89 -12.91
CA ALA A 743 -9.02 -28.11 -12.66
C ALA A 743 -9.88 -29.28 -12.10
N GLY A 744 -11.08 -28.99 -11.62
CA GLY A 744 -12.00 -29.91 -11.00
C GLY A 744 -12.58 -29.40 -9.69
N ARG A 745 -13.31 -30.26 -8.99
CA ARG A 745 -13.92 -29.94 -7.71
C ARG A 745 -13.17 -30.63 -6.57
N VAL A 746 -12.58 -29.83 -5.68
CA VAL A 746 -11.91 -30.34 -4.48
C VAL A 746 -12.84 -30.18 -3.28
N THR A 747 -13.06 -31.24 -2.54
CA THR A 747 -13.87 -31.23 -1.33
C THR A 747 -13.11 -31.75 -0.12
N CYS A 748 -13.40 -31.19 1.04
CA CYS A 748 -12.89 -31.63 2.35
C CYS A 748 -13.96 -31.40 3.41
N GLU A 749 -14.21 -32.40 4.26
CA GLU A 749 -15.19 -32.29 5.35
C GLU A 749 -14.68 -31.42 6.51
N ARG A 750 -13.39 -31.44 6.76
CA ARG A 750 -12.75 -30.72 7.86
C ARG A 750 -11.41 -30.15 7.44
N PHE A 751 -11.44 -28.96 6.79
CA PHE A 751 -10.25 -28.23 6.43
C PHE A 751 -9.86 -27.27 7.58
N PRO A 752 -8.67 -27.46 8.19
CA PRO A 752 -8.23 -26.62 9.31
C PRO A 752 -7.73 -25.26 8.84
N LEU A 753 -7.30 -24.41 9.80
CA LEU A 753 -6.60 -23.16 9.53
C LEU A 753 -5.48 -23.37 8.48
N GLY A 754 -5.54 -22.63 7.38
CA GLY A 754 -4.54 -22.71 6.31
C GLY A 754 -5.09 -22.36 4.94
N LYS A 755 -4.37 -22.76 3.91
CA LYS A 755 -4.77 -22.59 2.51
C LYS A 755 -4.74 -23.89 1.74
N LEU A 756 -5.57 -23.94 0.69
CA LEU A 756 -5.63 -25.00 -0.31
C LEU A 756 -5.40 -24.38 -1.69
N ALA A 757 -4.29 -24.64 -2.32
CA ALA A 757 -3.98 -24.23 -3.67
C ALA A 757 -4.16 -25.39 -4.64
N VAL A 758 -4.88 -25.16 -5.74
CA VAL A 758 -5.11 -26.10 -6.83
C VAL A 758 -4.57 -25.50 -8.10
N THR A 759 -3.60 -26.14 -8.72
CA THR A 759 -2.96 -25.70 -9.95
C THR A 759 -3.16 -26.73 -11.05
N GLN A 760 -3.65 -26.28 -12.20
CA GLN A 760 -3.68 -27.12 -13.39
C GLN A 760 -2.35 -27.00 -14.13
N THR A 761 -1.67 -28.12 -14.31
CA THR A 761 -0.37 -28.17 -15.01
C THR A 761 -0.53 -28.10 -16.52
N ALA A 762 0.53 -27.76 -17.23
CA ALA A 762 0.49 -27.57 -18.69
C ALA A 762 0.16 -28.88 -19.45
N ASP A 763 0.49 -30.03 -18.89
CA ASP A 763 0.21 -31.37 -19.42
C ASP A 763 -1.20 -31.89 -19.07
N GLY A 764 -2.04 -31.04 -18.44
CA GLY A 764 -3.41 -31.39 -18.03
C GLY A 764 -3.49 -32.11 -16.70
N GLY A 765 -2.40 -32.25 -15.98
CA GLY A 765 -2.39 -32.74 -14.62
C GLY A 765 -2.92 -31.71 -13.61
N VAL A 766 -3.06 -32.13 -12.35
CA VAL A 766 -3.46 -31.25 -11.24
C VAL A 766 -2.45 -31.38 -10.10
N LYS A 767 -1.99 -30.26 -9.62
CA LYS A 767 -1.16 -30.15 -8.41
C LYS A 767 -2.00 -29.53 -7.29
N ILE A 768 -1.98 -30.15 -6.10
CA ILE A 768 -2.65 -29.66 -4.91
C ILE A 768 -1.62 -29.42 -3.81
N ASP A 769 -1.55 -28.20 -3.32
CA ASP A 769 -0.69 -27.83 -2.19
C ASP A 769 -1.57 -27.30 -1.06
N ALA A 770 -1.55 -27.93 0.11
CA ALA A 770 -2.23 -27.43 1.30
C ALA A 770 -1.20 -27.06 2.39
N ASP A 771 -1.28 -25.82 2.89
CA ASP A 771 -0.52 -25.39 4.07
C ASP A 771 -1.37 -25.69 5.34
N ALA A 772 -1.75 -26.96 5.45
CA ALA A 772 -2.57 -27.53 6.50
C ALA A 772 -2.51 -29.06 6.38
N GLU A 773 -3.02 -29.79 7.36
CA GLU A 773 -3.22 -31.22 7.31
C GLU A 773 -4.73 -31.52 7.33
N PRO A 774 -5.40 -31.47 6.17
CA PRO A 774 -6.81 -31.87 6.09
C PRO A 774 -6.96 -33.37 6.33
N SER A 775 -8.12 -33.80 6.82
CA SER A 775 -8.36 -35.20 7.08
C SER A 775 -8.29 -36.07 5.81
N VAL A 776 -8.99 -35.68 4.78
CA VAL A 776 -8.98 -36.26 3.43
C VAL A 776 -9.44 -35.19 2.45
N LEU A 777 -8.76 -35.11 1.31
CA LEU A 777 -9.26 -34.36 0.17
C LEU A 777 -9.78 -35.30 -0.89
N LYS A 778 -10.93 -34.96 -1.48
CA LYS A 778 -11.45 -35.63 -2.67
C LYS A 778 -11.41 -34.66 -3.83
N LEU A 779 -10.83 -35.07 -4.94
CA LEU A 779 -10.81 -34.31 -6.20
C LEU A 779 -11.63 -35.04 -7.27
N GLU A 780 -12.70 -34.42 -7.72
CA GLU A 780 -13.48 -34.80 -8.89
C GLU A 780 -12.90 -34.11 -10.11
N SER A 781 -12.09 -34.80 -10.90
CA SER A 781 -11.39 -34.21 -12.06
C SER A 781 -11.13 -35.27 -13.12
N LYS A 782 -11.08 -34.79 -14.36
CA LYS A 782 -10.64 -35.58 -15.53
C LYS A 782 -9.11 -35.63 -15.67
N ALA A 783 -8.35 -35.06 -14.72
CA ALA A 783 -6.90 -35.06 -14.75
C ALA A 783 -6.32 -36.47 -14.85
N THR A 784 -5.34 -36.65 -15.73
CA THR A 784 -4.64 -37.91 -15.91
C THR A 784 -3.65 -38.18 -14.80
N ALA A 785 -3.10 -37.16 -14.18
CA ALA A 785 -2.15 -37.22 -13.09
C ALA A 785 -2.52 -36.19 -11.99
N VAL A 786 -2.33 -36.58 -10.73
CA VAL A 786 -2.50 -35.72 -9.57
C VAL A 786 -1.30 -35.87 -8.66
N SER A 787 -0.69 -34.74 -8.33
CA SER A 787 0.32 -34.65 -7.26
C SER A 787 -0.22 -33.79 -6.14
N ALA A 788 0.10 -34.14 -4.90
CA ALA A 788 -0.35 -33.36 -3.74
C ALA A 788 0.72 -33.28 -2.66
N SER A 789 0.70 -32.19 -1.91
CA SER A 789 1.53 -32.00 -0.73
C SER A 789 0.75 -31.34 0.41
N PHE A 790 1.05 -31.75 1.64
CA PHE A 790 0.54 -31.14 2.87
C PHE A 790 1.72 -30.62 3.68
N ASN A 791 1.72 -29.32 3.99
CA ASN A 791 2.86 -28.64 4.65
C ASN A 791 4.22 -28.91 3.97
N GLY A 792 4.24 -29.06 2.64
CA GLY A 792 5.44 -29.37 1.86
C GLY A 792 5.84 -30.86 1.82
N THR A 793 5.14 -31.73 2.55
CA THR A 793 5.34 -33.18 2.50
C THR A 793 4.43 -33.81 1.47
N ALA A 794 4.97 -34.66 0.60
CA ALA A 794 4.19 -35.34 -0.43
C ALA A 794 3.08 -36.17 0.20
N ALA A 795 1.85 -36.02 -0.30
CA ALA A 795 0.67 -36.76 0.12
C ALA A 795 0.49 -38.03 -0.73
N GLU A 796 -0.26 -39.00 -0.19
CA GLU A 796 -0.70 -40.18 -0.93
C GLU A 796 -1.88 -39.81 -1.81
N THR A 797 -1.86 -40.24 -3.08
CA THR A 797 -2.96 -40.04 -4.03
C THR A 797 -3.42 -41.39 -4.58
N THR A 798 -4.70 -41.72 -4.43
CA THR A 798 -5.32 -42.93 -4.93
C THR A 798 -6.62 -42.61 -5.65
N ARG A 799 -7.20 -43.57 -6.39
CA ARG A 799 -8.53 -43.37 -6.97
C ARG A 799 -9.57 -44.21 -6.21
N ASP A 800 -10.76 -43.63 -5.99
CA ASP A 800 -11.91 -44.35 -5.49
C ASP A 800 -12.62 -45.14 -6.59
N ALA A 801 -13.62 -45.92 -6.21
CA ALA A 801 -14.42 -46.74 -7.13
C ALA A 801 -15.18 -45.89 -8.20
N ALA A 802 -15.46 -44.64 -7.91
CA ALA A 802 -16.09 -43.69 -8.83
C ALA A 802 -15.08 -42.96 -9.74
N GLY A 803 -13.77 -43.28 -9.62
CA GLY A 803 -12.70 -42.67 -10.40
C GLY A 803 -12.19 -41.33 -9.88
N ASN A 804 -12.69 -40.86 -8.72
CA ASN A 804 -12.22 -39.64 -8.10
C ASN A 804 -10.87 -39.83 -7.40
N TRP A 805 -10.07 -38.77 -7.33
CA TRP A 805 -8.81 -38.81 -6.60
C TRP A 805 -9.06 -38.61 -5.10
N ILE A 806 -8.53 -39.50 -4.31
CA ILE A 806 -8.52 -39.44 -2.83
C ILE A 806 -7.10 -39.11 -2.39
N ILE A 807 -6.93 -38.04 -1.61
CA ILE A 807 -5.65 -37.52 -1.20
C ILE A 807 -5.59 -37.53 0.33
N ARG A 808 -4.55 -38.17 0.88
CA ARG A 808 -4.32 -38.29 2.32
C ARG A 808 -2.91 -37.91 2.71
N ALA A 809 -2.73 -37.48 3.94
CA ALA A 809 -1.40 -37.39 4.53
C ALA A 809 -0.75 -38.80 4.55
N LYS A 810 0.54 -38.87 4.28
CA LYS A 810 1.32 -40.11 4.41
C LYS A 810 1.55 -40.46 5.86
#